data_e57595efa8aee81b3dd50ef260fa83c9
#
_entry.id   e57595efa8aee81b3dd50ef260fa83c9
#
_cell.length_a   1.000
_cell.length_b   1.000
_cell.length_c   1.000
_cell.angle_alpha   90.00
_cell.angle_beta   90.00
_cell.angle_gamma   90.00
#
_symmetry.space_group_name_H-M   'P 1'
#
loop_
_entity.id
_entity.type
_entity.pdbx_description
1 polymer ?
#
loop_
_entity_poly.entity_id
_entity_poly.type
_entity_poly.pdbx_seq_one_letter_code
_entity_poly.pdbx_strand_id
1 'polypeptide(L)'
;MSGIPLAFTFPFVLAALAALPLLYFLLRITPPRPALVPFPPLRLILNLRPGDETASRTPWWLLVLRLAIAACLIFAMAGPVLNPLVAGTQAGPLLIVLDNGWPAAPGWERRIAAAARRIEAAGQNSRLAAIVATSEASRDIVPLDAAKAQDRLRALKPVPYVPGRLPVLSAIEKYAAAHPKPAIVWIADGLDRGGAREFAGKLAGISGELTLVTDSATVRALAGAQNQTGRLDVRVLRAGASSPEQGVVRALDRKGLALGDATFDFAGANETQAKFEMPVELRNEIARLEIAGEHSAGAVFLLDERWRRRRAGLVSGETLDLAQPLLAPAYYLTKALTPFADAREASPSATDPVRSLLDDHVAIMILADVGMVPGETHDALARFVEDGGILVRFAGTHLAAATSDLVPVRLRRGGRVLGGAMSWDTPKKLAPFGRESPFYGLAVPSEVTVTRQVLAEPDPDLSGKTWARLSDGTPLVTAARQGKGMIVLFHVTADTTWSNLPLSGLFVDMLRKIIALSGETGRETAKETDPQAVAVTKAQQAAVLAPARTLDGFGVLGAPPPDATAIPPGFEGAALPEHPPGFYGPADGLVAVNALGPQETLKEADYSGFGFVNEPLDEKGPADLKPWLIAAAFLLFAADCLASLWLSGGLRKRAGGALACFALVAFGTLLVLATPTRLAAEPATATAPPADLASVLRTRLAYVASGDARVDEVSRQGLASLSRVLARRTSLSPGDPAAIDPARDELSFYPLLYWPVVATKPQPPREAVAKAAAFMKQGGTIIFDTRDALTARPGGPPTPEGKWLRTLLDGVDVPELEAIPADHVVTKTFYLLDGFVGRYTSGTTWIEALPPPPADGSPRPARAGDSVSPVVITSNDLAAGWAADPDGDSLYSLVPGGERQHELALRGGVNLVMYTLTGNYKSDQVHVRDLLERLAH
;
A
#
# COMPACT_ATOMS: atom_id res chain seq x y z
N MET A 1 24.25 5.98 -41.65
CA MET A 1 23.28 7.06 -41.84
C MET A 1 21.91 6.43 -41.53
N SER A 2 21.47 6.49 -40.33
CA SER A 2 20.16 5.97 -39.91
C SER A 2 19.08 6.88 -40.49
N GLY A 3 18.38 6.40 -41.52
CA GLY A 3 17.23 7.10 -42.11
C GLY A 3 16.15 7.24 -41.03
N ILE A 4 15.45 8.39 -41.02
CA ILE A 4 14.28 8.60 -40.15
C ILE A 4 13.27 7.49 -40.49
N PRO A 5 12.86 6.63 -39.55
CA PRO A 5 11.91 5.54 -39.81
C PRO A 5 10.50 6.15 -39.98
N LEU A 6 10.19 6.53 -41.22
CA LEU A 6 8.92 7.14 -41.61
C LEU A 6 8.24 6.25 -42.65
N ALA A 7 7.03 5.84 -42.38
CA ALA A 7 6.15 5.16 -43.32
C ALA A 7 4.88 5.97 -43.60
N PHE A 8 4.22 5.70 -44.70
CA PHE A 8 2.96 6.35 -45.06
C PHE A 8 1.87 5.28 -45.17
N THR A 9 0.74 5.53 -44.49
CA THR A 9 -0.42 4.64 -44.55
C THR A 9 -1.05 4.59 -45.93
N PHE A 10 -1.07 5.73 -46.66
CA PHE A 10 -1.61 5.84 -48.00
C PHE A 10 -0.58 6.50 -48.95
N PRO A 11 0.48 5.80 -49.34
CA PRO A 11 1.58 6.41 -50.12
C PRO A 11 1.14 6.96 -51.46
N PHE A 12 0.08 6.40 -52.09
CA PHE A 12 -0.46 6.88 -53.35
C PHE A 12 -1.01 8.32 -53.29
N VAL A 13 -1.43 8.81 -52.12
CA VAL A 13 -1.89 10.18 -51.93
C VAL A 13 -0.77 11.20 -52.21
N LEU A 14 0.48 10.79 -52.01
CA LEU A 14 1.63 11.67 -52.34
C LEU A 14 1.71 12.04 -53.82
N ALA A 15 1.10 11.26 -54.72
CA ALA A 15 1.02 11.59 -56.14
C ALA A 15 0.23 12.90 -56.38
N ALA A 16 -0.64 13.29 -55.44
CA ALA A 16 -1.35 14.57 -55.48
C ALA A 16 -0.41 15.80 -55.39
N LEU A 17 0.84 15.63 -54.91
CA LEU A 17 1.85 16.70 -54.94
C LEU A 17 2.17 17.14 -56.36
N ALA A 18 2.01 16.27 -57.35
CA ALA A 18 2.17 16.62 -58.78
C ALA A 18 1.15 17.66 -59.24
N ALA A 19 0.03 17.86 -58.52
CA ALA A 19 -0.96 18.89 -58.84
C ALA A 19 -0.57 20.29 -58.33
N LEU A 20 0.44 20.44 -57.46
CA LEU A 20 0.86 21.73 -56.92
C LEU A 20 1.31 22.75 -58.00
N PRO A 21 2.04 22.40 -59.06
CA PRO A 21 2.34 23.32 -60.15
C PRO A 21 1.08 23.85 -60.87
N LEU A 22 0.09 22.99 -61.10
CA LEU A 22 -1.18 23.38 -61.67
C LEU A 22 -1.92 24.37 -60.77
N LEU A 23 -1.95 24.08 -59.44
CA LEU A 23 -2.54 24.95 -58.45
C LEU A 23 -1.83 26.31 -58.38
N TYR A 24 -0.49 26.35 -58.57
CA TYR A 24 0.26 27.58 -58.65
C TYR A 24 -0.22 28.45 -59.80
N PHE A 25 -0.41 27.91 -61.03
CA PHE A 25 -0.90 28.65 -62.21
C PHE A 25 -2.35 29.10 -62.01
N LEU A 26 -3.21 28.31 -61.36
CA LEU A 26 -4.59 28.66 -61.06
C LEU A 26 -4.69 29.81 -60.03
N LEU A 27 -3.85 29.83 -58.99
CA LEU A 27 -3.84 30.86 -57.95
C LEU A 27 -3.10 32.13 -58.37
N ARG A 28 -2.35 32.13 -59.54
CA ARG A 28 -1.69 33.31 -60.07
C ARG A 28 -2.68 34.20 -60.81
N ILE A 29 -3.20 35.17 -60.12
CA ILE A 29 -4.08 36.19 -60.73
C ILE A 29 -3.24 37.07 -61.64
N THR A 30 -3.58 37.08 -62.92
CA THR A 30 -3.04 38.05 -63.89
C THR A 30 -4.05 39.19 -64.03
N PRO A 31 -3.68 40.45 -63.68
CA PRO A 31 -4.60 41.58 -63.89
C PRO A 31 -4.91 41.79 -65.35
N PRO A 32 -6.16 42.12 -65.69
CA PRO A 32 -6.46 42.52 -67.07
C PRO A 32 -5.64 43.77 -67.46
N ARG A 33 -5.25 43.87 -68.69
CA ARG A 33 -4.51 45.04 -69.16
C ARG A 33 -5.39 46.28 -69.00
N PRO A 34 -4.90 47.36 -68.32
CA PRO A 34 -5.67 48.57 -68.13
C PRO A 34 -6.03 49.13 -69.49
N ALA A 35 -7.31 49.29 -69.76
CA ALA A 35 -7.80 50.01 -70.97
C ALA A 35 -7.66 51.49 -70.67
N LEU A 36 -6.96 52.21 -71.52
CA LEU A 36 -6.88 53.67 -71.50
C LEU A 36 -8.20 54.24 -72.01
N VAL A 37 -9.01 54.77 -71.13
CA VAL A 37 -10.24 55.47 -71.38
C VAL A 37 -9.93 56.97 -71.25
N PRO A 38 -10.03 57.78 -72.25
CA PRO A 38 -9.86 59.22 -72.10
C PRO A 38 -11.03 59.83 -71.30
N PHE A 39 -10.71 60.42 -70.16
CA PHE A 39 -11.69 61.01 -69.26
C PHE A 39 -11.51 62.57 -69.22
N PRO A 40 -12.36 63.37 -69.87
CA PRO A 40 -12.23 64.84 -70.01
C PRO A 40 -12.36 65.63 -68.68
N PRO A 41 -13.16 65.25 -67.72
CA PRO A 41 -13.36 66.10 -66.53
C PRO A 41 -12.36 65.82 -65.37
N LEU A 42 -11.07 65.96 -65.66
CA LEU A 42 -9.98 65.74 -64.64
C LEU A 42 -10.12 66.67 -63.41
N ARG A 43 -10.83 67.81 -63.50
CA ARG A 43 -11.01 68.74 -62.39
C ARG A 43 -11.97 68.22 -61.29
N LEU A 44 -12.80 67.23 -61.54
CA LEU A 44 -13.76 66.65 -60.58
C LEU A 44 -13.10 65.58 -59.74
N ILE A 45 -11.96 65.08 -60.12
CA ILE A 45 -11.23 63.95 -59.44
C ILE A 45 -10.09 64.43 -58.54
N LEU A 46 -9.72 65.70 -58.60
CA LEU A 46 -8.56 66.26 -57.87
C LEU A 46 -8.78 66.26 -56.34
N ASN A 47 -10.01 66.12 -55.83
CA ASN A 47 -10.28 66.09 -54.41
C ASN A 47 -10.71 64.67 -53.89
N LEU A 48 -10.66 63.64 -54.71
CA LEU A 48 -10.93 62.28 -54.27
C LEU A 48 -9.65 61.73 -53.61
N ARG A 49 -9.71 61.44 -52.36
CA ARG A 49 -8.65 60.66 -51.69
C ARG A 49 -8.54 59.30 -52.42
N PRO A 50 -7.30 58.86 -52.77
CA PRO A 50 -7.15 57.54 -53.34
C PRO A 50 -7.79 56.50 -52.44
N GLY A 51 -8.83 55.82 -52.91
CA GLY A 51 -9.39 54.63 -52.29
C GLY A 51 -8.34 53.56 -52.25
N ASP A 52 -8.35 52.75 -51.25
CA ASP A 52 -7.41 51.67 -50.95
C ASP A 52 -7.03 50.94 -52.27
N GLU A 53 -5.77 51.02 -52.66
CA GLU A 53 -5.22 50.28 -53.82
C GLU A 53 -5.28 48.79 -53.52
N THR A 54 -6.20 48.08 -54.14
CA THR A 54 -6.17 46.63 -54.15
C THR A 54 -4.93 46.17 -54.86
N ALA A 55 -4.07 45.43 -54.21
CA ALA A 55 -2.82 44.93 -54.78
C ALA A 55 -3.09 44.24 -56.13
N SER A 56 -2.60 44.82 -57.25
CA SER A 56 -2.85 44.34 -58.61
C SER A 56 -2.19 42.98 -58.92
N ARG A 57 -1.42 42.43 -58.03
CA ARG A 57 -0.77 41.12 -58.13
C ARG A 57 -0.71 40.47 -56.80
N THR A 58 -1.06 39.17 -56.73
CA THR A 58 -0.83 38.38 -55.52
C THR A 58 0.66 38.30 -55.20
N PRO A 59 1.14 38.72 -54.01
CA PRO A 59 2.53 38.61 -53.65
C PRO A 59 3.01 37.15 -53.75
N TRP A 60 4.20 36.91 -54.28
CA TRP A 60 4.72 35.55 -54.48
C TRP A 60 4.81 34.73 -53.21
N TRP A 61 5.09 35.34 -52.06
CA TRP A 61 5.12 34.70 -50.76
C TRP A 61 3.74 34.19 -50.30
N LEU A 62 2.63 34.89 -50.64
CA LEU A 62 1.27 34.44 -50.34
C LEU A 62 0.90 33.20 -51.20
N LEU A 63 1.36 33.11 -52.42
CA LEU A 63 1.20 31.94 -53.25
C LEU A 63 2.00 30.73 -52.67
N VAL A 64 3.22 30.98 -52.19
CA VAL A 64 4.00 29.94 -51.50
C VAL A 64 3.31 29.47 -50.24
N LEU A 65 2.72 30.37 -49.45
CA LEU A 65 1.97 30.03 -48.26
C LEU A 65 0.78 29.12 -48.57
N ARG A 66 0.00 29.42 -49.60
CA ARG A 66 -1.14 28.61 -50.07
C ARG A 66 -0.72 27.24 -50.60
N LEU A 67 0.38 27.18 -51.31
CA LEU A 67 0.96 25.92 -51.76
C LEU A 67 1.47 25.08 -50.57
N ALA A 68 2.04 25.71 -49.57
CA ALA A 68 2.47 25.03 -48.32
C ALA A 68 1.27 24.43 -47.55
N ILE A 69 0.13 25.14 -47.49
CA ILE A 69 -1.10 24.62 -46.91
C ILE A 69 -1.56 23.36 -47.65
N ALA A 70 -1.63 23.43 -48.97
CA ALA A 70 -2.02 22.29 -49.81
C ALA A 70 -1.05 21.11 -49.65
N ALA A 71 0.26 21.35 -49.60
CA ALA A 71 1.25 20.33 -49.35
C ALA A 71 1.08 19.68 -47.97
N CYS A 72 0.90 20.47 -46.90
CA CYS A 72 0.64 19.94 -45.53
C CYS A 72 -0.61 19.07 -45.49
N LEU A 73 -1.69 19.44 -46.15
CA LEU A 73 -2.91 18.65 -46.24
C LEU A 73 -2.69 17.33 -46.99
N ILE A 74 -1.96 17.36 -48.10
CA ILE A 74 -1.61 16.13 -48.88
C ILE A 74 -0.75 15.21 -48.01
N PHE A 75 0.27 15.75 -47.33
CA PHE A 75 1.08 14.96 -46.43
C PHE A 75 0.25 14.40 -45.24
N ALA A 76 -0.65 15.20 -44.67
CA ALA A 76 -1.53 14.72 -43.61
C ALA A 76 -2.44 13.58 -44.09
N MET A 77 -3.01 13.69 -45.29
CA MET A 77 -3.85 12.64 -45.87
C MET A 77 -3.04 11.39 -46.28
N ALA A 78 -1.75 11.51 -46.60
CA ALA A 78 -0.89 10.36 -46.81
C ALA A 78 -0.65 9.54 -45.55
N GLY A 79 -0.99 10.09 -44.33
CA GLY A 79 -0.87 9.40 -43.07
C GLY A 79 0.55 9.02 -42.70
N PRO A 80 1.47 9.99 -42.49
CA PRO A 80 2.84 9.69 -42.08
C PRO A 80 2.89 9.17 -40.66
N VAL A 81 3.51 8.00 -40.47
CA VAL A 81 3.71 7.33 -39.21
C VAL A 81 5.21 7.25 -38.92
N LEU A 82 5.63 7.82 -37.80
CA LEU A 82 7.00 7.73 -37.29
C LEU A 82 7.15 6.43 -36.50
N ASN A 83 8.25 5.70 -36.66
CA ASN A 83 8.50 4.40 -36.06
C ASN A 83 7.39 3.37 -36.35
N PRO A 84 7.10 3.05 -37.61
CA PRO A 84 6.13 2.05 -37.96
C PRO A 84 6.58 0.69 -37.40
N LEU A 85 5.67 -0.04 -36.76
CA LEU A 85 5.92 -1.43 -36.42
C LEU A 85 6.25 -2.17 -37.69
N VAL A 86 7.44 -2.74 -37.78
CA VAL A 86 7.82 -3.60 -38.90
C VAL A 86 6.96 -4.85 -38.80
N ALA A 87 5.91 -4.92 -39.60
CA ALA A 87 5.13 -6.14 -39.71
C ALA A 87 6.07 -7.22 -40.24
N GLY A 88 6.34 -8.26 -39.46
CA GLY A 88 7.14 -9.40 -39.87
C GLY A 88 6.63 -9.94 -41.22
N THR A 89 7.52 -10.22 -42.12
CA THR A 89 7.21 -10.60 -43.52
C THR A 89 6.60 -11.99 -43.64
N GLN A 90 6.39 -12.71 -42.54
CA GLN A 90 5.94 -14.12 -42.57
C GLN A 90 4.41 -14.29 -42.57
N ALA A 91 3.94 -15.20 -43.40
CA ALA A 91 2.53 -15.51 -43.68
C ALA A 91 1.94 -16.54 -42.69
N GLY A 92 2.12 -16.39 -41.36
CA GLY A 92 1.58 -17.29 -40.37
C GLY A 92 0.88 -16.54 -39.23
N PRO A 93 0.11 -17.22 -38.35
CA PRO A 93 -0.47 -16.59 -37.18
C PRO A 93 0.62 -16.11 -36.21
N LEU A 94 0.34 -14.99 -35.53
CA LEU A 94 1.21 -14.44 -34.50
C LEU A 94 0.98 -15.19 -33.19
N LEU A 95 2.05 -15.65 -32.53
CA LEU A 95 1.98 -16.19 -31.17
C LEU A 95 2.64 -15.21 -30.19
N ILE A 96 1.91 -14.71 -29.22
CA ILE A 96 2.41 -13.91 -28.11
C ILE A 96 2.56 -14.80 -26.88
N VAL A 97 3.78 -14.89 -26.38
CA VAL A 97 4.11 -15.55 -25.10
C VAL A 97 4.34 -14.45 -24.08
N LEU A 98 3.59 -14.46 -23.00
CA LEU A 98 3.62 -13.42 -21.98
C LEU A 98 4.03 -14.00 -20.63
N ASP A 99 5.17 -13.54 -20.10
CA ASP A 99 5.52 -13.82 -18.72
C ASP A 99 4.59 -13.00 -17.80
N ASN A 100 3.84 -13.69 -16.94
CA ASN A 100 2.86 -13.07 -16.06
C ASN A 100 3.06 -13.38 -14.58
N GLY A 101 4.29 -13.71 -14.15
CA GLY A 101 4.65 -13.77 -12.74
C GLY A 101 4.70 -12.39 -12.08
N TRP A 102 4.85 -12.35 -10.74
CA TRP A 102 4.97 -11.10 -10.00
C TRP A 102 6.09 -10.16 -10.53
N PRO A 103 7.21 -10.62 -11.14
CA PRO A 103 8.22 -9.71 -11.68
C PRO A 103 7.71 -8.87 -12.86
N ALA A 104 6.67 -9.34 -13.55
CA ALA A 104 6.04 -8.60 -14.64
C ALA A 104 5.04 -7.54 -14.16
N ALA A 105 4.60 -7.61 -12.89
CA ALA A 105 3.55 -6.75 -12.35
C ALA A 105 3.86 -5.24 -12.39
N PRO A 106 5.07 -4.74 -12.03
CA PRO A 106 5.36 -3.31 -12.06
C PRO A 106 5.21 -2.67 -13.45
N GLY A 107 5.49 -3.43 -14.50
CA GLY A 107 5.35 -2.98 -15.90
C GLY A 107 4.13 -3.56 -16.62
N TRP A 108 3.14 -4.07 -15.91
CA TRP A 108 2.05 -4.85 -16.49
C TRP A 108 1.30 -4.12 -17.60
N GLU A 109 0.87 -2.89 -17.37
CA GLU A 109 0.14 -2.10 -18.37
C GLU A 109 0.96 -1.85 -19.64
N ARG A 110 2.26 -1.61 -19.50
CA ARG A 110 3.17 -1.44 -20.64
C ARG A 110 3.31 -2.74 -21.45
N ARG A 111 3.36 -3.89 -20.77
CA ARG A 111 3.41 -5.24 -21.39
C ARG A 111 2.13 -5.55 -22.13
N ILE A 112 0.98 -5.27 -21.53
CA ILE A 112 -0.33 -5.40 -22.18
C ILE A 112 -0.44 -4.46 -23.39
N ALA A 113 -0.01 -3.21 -23.27
CA ALA A 113 -0.01 -2.25 -24.38
C ALA A 113 0.92 -2.70 -25.53
N ALA A 114 2.09 -3.26 -25.20
CA ALA A 114 3.01 -3.79 -26.20
C ALA A 114 2.43 -5.01 -26.95
N ALA A 115 1.76 -5.91 -26.23
CA ALA A 115 1.05 -7.04 -26.81
C ALA A 115 -0.13 -6.59 -27.67
N ALA A 116 -0.95 -5.64 -27.16
CA ALA A 116 -2.11 -5.12 -27.87
C ALA A 116 -1.75 -4.47 -29.20
N ARG A 117 -0.68 -3.68 -29.27
CA ARG A 117 -0.18 -3.09 -30.52
C ARG A 117 0.18 -4.14 -31.57
N ARG A 118 0.79 -5.26 -31.15
CA ARG A 118 1.17 -6.36 -32.06
C ARG A 118 -0.05 -7.13 -32.55
N ILE A 119 -1.05 -7.33 -31.69
CA ILE A 119 -2.33 -7.93 -32.08
C ILE A 119 -3.04 -7.04 -33.10
N GLU A 120 -3.06 -5.74 -32.90
CA GLU A 120 -3.66 -4.78 -33.82
C GLU A 120 -2.95 -4.79 -35.18
N ALA A 121 -1.61 -4.75 -35.20
CA ALA A 121 -0.82 -4.83 -36.39
C ALA A 121 -1.04 -6.17 -37.16
N ALA A 122 -1.19 -7.29 -36.42
CA ALA A 122 -1.54 -8.57 -37.03
C ALA A 122 -2.95 -8.53 -37.66
N GLY A 123 -3.93 -7.92 -36.98
CA GLY A 123 -5.29 -7.75 -37.46
C GLY A 123 -5.37 -6.90 -38.73
N GLN A 124 -4.61 -5.79 -38.82
CA GLN A 124 -4.52 -4.96 -40.02
C GLN A 124 -4.00 -5.74 -41.22
N ASN A 125 -3.16 -6.74 -40.99
CA ASN A 125 -2.64 -7.65 -42.04
C ASN A 125 -3.47 -8.94 -42.19
N SER A 126 -4.71 -8.97 -41.66
CA SER A 126 -5.61 -10.15 -41.68
C SER A 126 -4.99 -11.41 -41.07
N ARG A 127 -4.03 -11.28 -40.17
CA ARG A 127 -3.37 -12.39 -39.47
C ARG A 127 -4.10 -12.68 -38.13
N LEU A 128 -4.26 -13.96 -37.82
CA LEU A 128 -4.75 -14.39 -36.52
C LEU A 128 -3.64 -14.24 -35.47
N ALA A 129 -4.04 -13.96 -34.24
CA ALA A 129 -3.15 -13.86 -33.09
C ALA A 129 -3.51 -14.89 -32.01
N ALA A 130 -2.51 -15.56 -31.49
CA ALA A 130 -2.66 -16.48 -30.35
C ALA A 130 -1.91 -15.91 -29.16
N ILE A 131 -2.42 -16.13 -27.94
CA ILE A 131 -1.83 -15.62 -26.70
C ILE A 131 -1.75 -16.75 -25.70
N VAL A 132 -0.59 -16.89 -25.06
CA VAL A 132 -0.36 -17.78 -23.93
C VAL A 132 0.41 -17.07 -22.83
N ALA A 133 -0.09 -17.16 -21.60
CA ALA A 133 0.65 -16.72 -20.41
C ALA A 133 1.44 -17.89 -19.83
N THR A 134 2.61 -17.63 -19.25
CA THR A 134 3.46 -18.69 -18.68
C THR A 134 2.80 -19.42 -17.51
N SER A 135 1.80 -18.82 -16.83
CA SER A 135 0.99 -19.49 -15.81
C SER A 135 -0.05 -20.48 -16.36
N GLU A 136 -0.27 -20.52 -17.68
CA GLU A 136 -1.33 -21.32 -18.33
C GLU A 136 -0.77 -22.54 -19.06
N ALA A 137 0.15 -23.26 -18.46
CA ALA A 137 0.86 -24.39 -19.07
C ALA A 137 -0.04 -25.51 -19.65
N SER A 138 -1.21 -25.72 -19.07
CA SER A 138 -2.16 -26.78 -19.46
C SER A 138 -3.20 -26.35 -20.50
N ARG A 139 -3.18 -25.07 -20.95
CA ARG A 139 -4.18 -24.52 -21.83
C ARG A 139 -3.83 -24.73 -23.31
N ASP A 140 -4.79 -25.18 -24.11
CA ASP A 140 -4.63 -25.22 -25.55
C ASP A 140 -4.55 -23.82 -26.16
N ILE A 141 -3.55 -23.60 -27.03
CA ILE A 141 -3.32 -22.32 -27.71
C ILE A 141 -4.16 -22.29 -28.98
N VAL A 142 -5.10 -21.35 -29.07
CA VAL A 142 -6.02 -21.20 -30.20
C VAL A 142 -5.77 -19.86 -30.89
N PRO A 143 -5.60 -19.83 -32.22
CA PRO A 143 -5.53 -18.58 -32.99
C PRO A 143 -6.89 -17.87 -32.97
N LEU A 144 -6.91 -16.59 -32.68
CA LEU A 144 -8.08 -15.75 -32.54
C LEU A 144 -8.00 -14.57 -33.53
N ASP A 145 -9.14 -14.01 -33.90
CA ASP A 145 -9.18 -12.69 -34.56
C ASP A 145 -8.69 -11.60 -33.59
N ALA A 146 -8.30 -10.45 -34.13
CA ALA A 146 -7.67 -9.38 -33.33
C ALA A 146 -8.57 -8.90 -32.18
N ALA A 147 -9.90 -8.85 -32.35
CA ALA A 147 -10.83 -8.39 -31.34
C ALA A 147 -10.88 -9.38 -30.15
N LYS A 148 -11.08 -10.67 -30.43
CA LYS A 148 -11.09 -11.71 -29.40
C LYS A 148 -9.73 -11.89 -28.73
N ALA A 149 -8.63 -11.73 -29.48
CA ALA A 149 -7.27 -11.75 -28.94
C ALA A 149 -7.05 -10.58 -27.96
N GLN A 150 -7.54 -9.38 -28.26
CA GLN A 150 -7.50 -8.25 -27.34
C GLN A 150 -8.34 -8.47 -26.09
N ASP A 151 -9.56 -9.04 -26.22
CA ASP A 151 -10.40 -9.39 -25.06
C ASP A 151 -9.71 -10.41 -24.16
N ARG A 152 -9.10 -11.43 -24.78
CA ARG A 152 -8.28 -12.42 -24.07
C ARG A 152 -7.11 -11.78 -23.34
N LEU A 153 -6.40 -10.84 -23.97
CA LEU A 153 -5.27 -10.12 -23.39
C LEU A 153 -5.68 -9.30 -22.17
N ARG A 154 -6.82 -8.59 -22.24
CA ARG A 154 -7.36 -7.82 -21.12
C ARG A 154 -7.75 -8.67 -19.91
N ALA A 155 -8.14 -9.92 -20.12
CA ALA A 155 -8.50 -10.87 -19.06
C ALA A 155 -7.27 -11.38 -18.31
N LEU A 156 -6.06 -11.29 -18.86
CA LEU A 156 -4.83 -11.74 -18.19
C LEU A 156 -4.46 -10.81 -17.06
N LYS A 157 -3.98 -11.39 -15.96
CA LYS A 157 -3.46 -10.69 -14.78
C LYS A 157 -2.13 -11.29 -14.36
N PRO A 158 -1.26 -10.54 -13.68
CA PRO A 158 -0.08 -11.11 -13.09
C PRO A 158 -0.46 -12.02 -11.92
N VAL A 159 0.27 -13.13 -11.78
CA VAL A 159 0.14 -14.08 -10.68
C VAL A 159 1.17 -13.80 -9.60
N PRO A 160 0.89 -14.09 -8.32
CA PRO A 160 1.76 -13.74 -7.21
C PRO A 160 2.99 -14.65 -7.03
N TYR A 161 3.18 -15.60 -7.86
CA TYR A 161 4.35 -16.49 -7.93
C TYR A 161 5.05 -16.34 -9.28
N VAL A 162 6.20 -16.97 -9.47
CA VAL A 162 6.87 -17.02 -10.78
C VAL A 162 6.57 -18.35 -11.45
N PRO A 163 5.77 -18.36 -12.52
CA PRO A 163 5.46 -19.57 -13.27
C PRO A 163 6.72 -20.16 -13.91
N GLY A 164 6.79 -21.49 -13.97
CA GLY A 164 7.79 -22.17 -14.75
C GLY A 164 7.56 -21.96 -16.24
N ARG A 165 8.58 -21.55 -17.02
CA ARG A 165 8.48 -21.41 -18.48
C ARG A 165 8.47 -22.74 -19.21
N LEU A 166 9.21 -23.76 -18.73
CA LEU A 166 9.28 -25.05 -19.40
C LEU A 166 7.94 -25.80 -19.49
N PRO A 167 7.05 -25.77 -18.49
CA PRO A 167 5.74 -26.42 -18.61
C PRO A 167 4.87 -25.91 -19.77
N VAL A 168 4.95 -24.62 -20.12
CA VAL A 168 4.14 -24.06 -21.22
C VAL A 168 4.68 -24.46 -22.60
N LEU A 169 5.94 -24.94 -22.66
CA LEU A 169 6.60 -25.29 -23.89
C LEU A 169 5.87 -26.39 -24.66
N SER A 170 5.31 -27.40 -23.99
CA SER A 170 4.54 -28.48 -24.61
C SER A 170 3.31 -27.97 -25.38
N ALA A 171 2.62 -26.96 -24.85
CA ALA A 171 1.50 -26.31 -25.51
C ALA A 171 1.97 -25.51 -26.75
N ILE A 172 3.12 -24.83 -26.62
CA ILE A 172 3.72 -24.08 -27.73
C ILE A 172 4.20 -25.01 -28.84
N GLU A 173 4.86 -26.12 -28.51
CA GLU A 173 5.27 -27.14 -29.49
C GLU A 173 4.08 -27.76 -30.22
N LYS A 174 3.00 -28.09 -29.52
CA LYS A 174 1.73 -28.56 -30.12
C LYS A 174 1.14 -27.53 -31.09
N TYR A 175 1.16 -26.24 -30.68
CA TYR A 175 0.74 -25.14 -31.55
C TYR A 175 1.60 -25.01 -32.80
N ALA A 176 2.92 -25.06 -32.66
CA ALA A 176 3.86 -24.96 -33.75
C ALA A 176 3.80 -26.15 -34.72
N ALA A 177 3.41 -27.36 -34.24
CA ALA A 177 3.17 -28.53 -35.10
C ALA A 177 1.97 -28.28 -36.03
N ALA A 178 0.93 -27.61 -35.56
CA ALA A 178 -0.25 -27.23 -36.36
C ALA A 178 0.00 -26.01 -37.27
N HIS A 179 0.94 -25.14 -36.90
CA HIS A 179 1.27 -23.87 -37.57
C HIS A 179 2.78 -23.77 -37.77
N PRO A 180 3.36 -24.39 -38.79
CA PRO A 180 4.81 -24.46 -38.96
C PRO A 180 5.45 -23.08 -39.05
N LYS A 181 6.53 -22.89 -38.31
CA LYS A 181 7.32 -21.65 -38.21
C LYS A 181 6.46 -20.41 -37.86
N PRO A 182 5.74 -20.41 -36.73
CA PRO A 182 4.97 -19.24 -36.34
C PRO A 182 5.89 -18.05 -36.04
N ALA A 183 5.41 -16.83 -36.23
CA ALA A 183 6.08 -15.64 -35.68
C ALA A 183 5.78 -15.59 -34.19
N ILE A 184 6.80 -15.63 -33.34
CA ILE A 184 6.67 -15.64 -31.88
C ILE A 184 7.18 -14.31 -31.32
N VAL A 185 6.38 -13.69 -30.48
CA VAL A 185 6.78 -12.54 -29.67
C VAL A 185 6.75 -12.96 -28.21
N TRP A 186 7.91 -12.99 -27.58
CA TRP A 186 8.01 -13.28 -26.16
C TRP A 186 8.21 -11.99 -25.38
N ILE A 187 7.28 -11.64 -24.52
CA ILE A 187 7.33 -10.51 -23.58
C ILE A 187 7.82 -11.06 -22.25
N ALA A 188 9.13 -10.96 -22.04
CA ALA A 188 9.84 -11.57 -20.92
C ALA A 188 9.83 -10.67 -19.68
N ASP A 189 9.80 -11.27 -18.46
CA ASP A 189 9.92 -10.56 -17.20
C ASP A 189 11.36 -10.20 -16.81
N GLY A 190 12.34 -10.76 -17.48
CA GLY A 190 13.77 -10.47 -17.29
C GLY A 190 14.46 -11.31 -16.21
N LEU A 191 13.76 -12.19 -15.47
CA LEU A 191 14.35 -13.02 -14.43
C LEU A 191 14.70 -14.43 -14.91
N ASP A 192 15.83 -14.94 -14.44
CA ASP A 192 16.17 -16.38 -14.51
C ASP A 192 15.86 -17.08 -13.19
N ARG A 193 14.81 -17.91 -13.21
CA ARG A 193 14.45 -18.82 -12.12
C ARG A 193 14.73 -20.29 -12.48
N GLY A 194 15.65 -20.51 -13.44
CA GLY A 194 15.98 -21.78 -14.03
C GLY A 194 15.24 -22.04 -15.34
N GLY A 195 15.95 -22.47 -16.35
CA GLY A 195 15.42 -22.83 -17.64
C GLY A 195 15.11 -21.67 -18.62
N ALA A 196 15.39 -20.40 -18.29
CA ALA A 196 15.18 -19.28 -19.20
C ALA A 196 15.96 -19.46 -20.52
N ARG A 197 17.22 -19.89 -20.44
CA ARG A 197 18.06 -20.14 -21.61
C ARG A 197 17.58 -21.34 -22.43
N GLU A 198 17.15 -22.42 -21.77
CA GLU A 198 16.57 -23.61 -22.44
C GLU A 198 15.28 -23.25 -23.18
N PHE A 199 14.38 -22.50 -22.50
CA PHE A 199 13.13 -22.03 -23.08
C PHE A 199 13.40 -21.15 -24.32
N ALA A 200 14.33 -20.20 -24.23
CA ALA A 200 14.76 -19.36 -25.32
C ALA A 200 15.26 -20.18 -26.53
N GLY A 201 16.12 -21.17 -26.29
CA GLY A 201 16.66 -22.05 -27.32
C GLY A 201 15.57 -22.87 -28.03
N LYS A 202 14.60 -23.38 -27.27
CA LYS A 202 13.45 -24.11 -27.82
C LYS A 202 12.55 -23.20 -28.66
N LEU A 203 12.22 -22.00 -28.19
CA LEU A 203 11.45 -21.02 -28.95
C LEU A 203 12.16 -20.64 -30.27
N ALA A 204 13.48 -20.43 -30.24
CA ALA A 204 14.27 -20.15 -31.45
C ALA A 204 14.23 -21.29 -32.45
N GLY A 205 14.20 -22.55 -31.97
CA GLY A 205 14.16 -23.73 -32.86
C GLY A 205 12.82 -23.94 -33.57
N ILE A 206 11.71 -23.52 -32.97
CA ILE A 206 10.36 -23.71 -33.50
C ILE A 206 9.81 -22.48 -34.23
N SER A 207 10.33 -21.29 -33.94
CA SER A 207 9.86 -20.04 -34.52
C SER A 207 10.38 -19.83 -35.93
N GLY A 208 9.62 -19.14 -36.80
CA GLY A 208 10.10 -18.59 -38.06
C GLY A 208 10.77 -17.24 -37.87
N GLU A 209 10.25 -16.44 -36.94
CA GLU A 209 10.76 -15.16 -36.51
C GLU A 209 10.51 -15.05 -35.00
N LEU A 210 11.52 -14.70 -34.20
CA LEU A 210 11.41 -14.60 -32.77
C LEU A 210 11.81 -13.21 -32.29
N THR A 211 10.84 -12.48 -31.76
CA THR A 211 11.04 -11.17 -31.11
C THR A 211 11.02 -11.34 -29.60
N LEU A 212 12.07 -10.86 -28.94
CA LEU A 212 12.15 -10.77 -27.49
C LEU A 212 11.89 -9.32 -27.05
N VAL A 213 10.89 -9.12 -26.22
CA VAL A 213 10.56 -7.82 -25.62
C VAL A 213 10.98 -7.83 -24.16
N THR A 214 11.92 -6.94 -23.80
CA THR A 214 12.47 -6.84 -22.46
C THR A 214 12.19 -5.47 -21.85
N ASP A 215 11.99 -5.45 -20.52
CA ASP A 215 11.88 -4.22 -19.73
C ASP A 215 13.26 -3.82 -19.21
N SER A 216 13.59 -2.54 -19.28
CA SER A 216 14.81 -1.99 -18.70
C SER A 216 14.66 -1.70 -17.20
N ALA A 217 13.43 -1.82 -16.66
CA ALA A 217 13.16 -1.57 -15.24
C ALA A 217 13.76 -2.68 -14.37
N THR A 218 14.42 -2.27 -13.29
CA THR A 218 15.01 -3.18 -12.31
C THR A 218 13.91 -3.88 -11.51
N VAL A 219 13.92 -5.20 -11.48
CA VAL A 219 13.01 -5.99 -10.64
C VAL A 219 13.55 -6.05 -9.22
N ARG A 220 12.74 -5.67 -8.23
CA ARG A 220 13.10 -5.70 -6.81
C ARG A 220 12.19 -6.62 -6.03
N ALA A 221 12.72 -7.18 -4.92
CA ALA A 221 11.95 -8.05 -4.05
C ALA A 221 12.49 -8.04 -2.61
N LEU A 222 11.66 -8.48 -1.67
CA LEU A 222 12.01 -8.72 -0.28
C LEU A 222 12.16 -10.22 -0.02
N ALA A 223 13.19 -10.59 0.73
CA ALA A 223 13.43 -11.97 1.15
C ALA A 223 14.05 -12.00 2.54
N GLY A 224 13.77 -13.04 3.30
CA GLY A 224 14.45 -13.37 4.54
C GLY A 224 14.54 -12.23 5.55
N ALA A 225 13.55 -12.06 6.40
CA ALA A 225 13.61 -11.11 7.53
C ALA A 225 14.28 -11.78 8.75
N GLN A 226 14.93 -10.99 9.61
CA GLN A 226 15.55 -11.44 10.85
C GLN A 226 15.27 -10.45 11.98
N ASN A 227 14.55 -10.89 13.01
CA ASN A 227 14.25 -10.08 14.18
C ASN A 227 15.35 -10.23 15.24
N GLN A 228 16.33 -9.32 15.20
CA GLN A 228 17.46 -9.29 16.12
C GLN A 228 17.15 -8.53 17.42
N THR A 229 18.07 -8.50 18.38
CA THR A 229 17.84 -7.91 19.72
C THR A 229 17.45 -6.43 19.68
N GLY A 230 17.89 -5.62 18.80
CA GLY A 230 17.53 -4.17 18.74
C GLY A 230 16.83 -3.76 17.49
N ARG A 231 16.75 -4.63 16.48
CA ARG A 231 16.30 -4.25 15.14
C ARG A 231 15.69 -5.43 14.38
N LEU A 232 14.91 -5.11 13.36
CA LEU A 232 14.44 -6.05 12.36
C LEU A 232 15.18 -5.76 11.05
N ASP A 233 15.91 -6.74 10.55
CA ASP A 233 16.62 -6.67 9.28
C ASP A 233 15.82 -7.43 8.22
N VAL A 234 15.68 -6.87 7.01
CA VAL A 234 15.08 -7.54 5.86
C VAL A 234 16.01 -7.42 4.66
N ARG A 235 16.19 -8.52 3.93
CA ARG A 235 16.99 -8.53 2.70
C ARG A 235 16.18 -7.92 1.57
N VAL A 236 16.81 -6.97 0.89
CA VAL A 236 16.27 -6.36 -0.34
C VAL A 236 17.11 -6.86 -1.50
N LEU A 237 16.46 -7.45 -2.47
CA LEU A 237 17.07 -8.05 -3.64
C LEU A 237 16.72 -7.25 -4.89
N ARG A 238 17.63 -7.22 -5.86
CA ARG A 238 17.33 -6.74 -7.22
C ARG A 238 17.96 -7.64 -8.28
N ALA A 239 17.38 -7.63 -9.49
CA ALA A 239 17.96 -8.23 -10.67
C ALA A 239 18.33 -7.13 -11.67
N GLY A 240 19.49 -7.23 -12.29
CA GLY A 240 19.93 -6.33 -13.35
C GLY A 240 20.92 -5.28 -12.89
N ALA A 241 20.58 -4.03 -12.95
CA ALA A 241 21.46 -2.87 -12.88
C ALA A 241 22.53 -2.88 -11.76
N SER A 242 23.74 -2.52 -12.11
CA SER A 242 24.87 -2.31 -11.19
C SER A 242 25.02 -0.86 -10.71
N SER A 243 24.07 0.02 -11.02
CA SER A 243 24.09 1.42 -10.59
C SER A 243 23.70 1.54 -9.10
N PRO A 244 24.25 2.53 -8.37
CA PRO A 244 23.75 2.88 -7.05
C PRO A 244 22.27 3.22 -7.09
N GLU A 245 21.51 2.67 -6.18
CA GLU A 245 20.06 2.86 -6.12
C GLU A 245 19.58 2.80 -4.68
N GLN A 246 18.80 3.79 -4.28
CA GLN A 246 18.25 3.93 -2.94
C GLN A 246 16.73 3.72 -2.96
N GLY A 247 16.20 3.25 -1.84
CA GLY A 247 14.77 3.08 -1.67
C GLY A 247 14.39 2.98 -0.20
N VAL A 248 13.10 2.75 0.02
CA VAL A 248 12.51 2.66 1.35
C VAL A 248 11.69 1.37 1.46
N VAL A 249 11.86 0.65 2.55
CA VAL A 249 10.95 -0.42 2.95
C VAL A 249 10.06 0.11 4.07
N ARG A 250 8.77 -0.09 3.95
CA ARG A 250 7.74 0.31 4.91
C ARG A 250 7.25 -0.88 5.69
N ALA A 251 7.14 -0.72 7.01
CA ALA A 251 6.56 -1.71 7.91
C ALA A 251 5.11 -1.35 8.22
N LEU A 252 4.21 -2.32 8.07
CA LEU A 252 2.78 -2.18 8.24
C LEU A 252 2.24 -3.20 9.23
N ASP A 253 1.23 -2.81 10.02
CA ASP A 253 0.51 -3.69 10.91
C ASP A 253 -0.53 -4.58 10.15
N ARG A 254 -1.31 -5.38 10.87
CA ARG A 254 -2.38 -6.23 10.30
C ARG A 254 -3.50 -5.43 9.64
N LYS A 255 -3.69 -4.16 10.01
CA LYS A 255 -4.70 -3.26 9.46
C LYS A 255 -4.16 -2.45 8.28
N GLY A 256 -2.86 -2.52 8.00
CA GLY A 256 -2.19 -1.75 6.96
C GLY A 256 -1.72 -0.37 7.41
N LEU A 257 -1.70 -0.10 8.71
CA LEU A 257 -1.16 1.14 9.27
C LEU A 257 0.37 1.10 9.25
N ALA A 258 1.01 2.17 8.80
CA ALA A 258 2.46 2.29 8.79
C ALA A 258 3.00 2.44 10.22
N LEU A 259 3.93 1.57 10.60
CA LEU A 259 4.62 1.57 11.88
C LEU A 259 6.01 2.22 11.80
N GLY A 260 6.62 2.23 10.62
CA GLY A 260 7.92 2.85 10.37
C GLY A 260 8.46 2.53 9.00
N ASP A 261 9.47 3.29 8.60
CA ASP A 261 10.16 3.18 7.33
C ASP A 261 11.66 2.92 7.56
N ALA A 262 12.28 2.07 6.73
CA ALA A 262 13.70 1.81 6.73
C ALA A 262 14.28 2.04 5.33
N THR A 263 15.34 2.83 5.24
CA THR A 263 16.04 3.09 3.99
C THR A 263 16.98 1.94 3.63
N PHE A 264 17.19 1.71 2.35
CA PHE A 264 18.20 0.82 1.82
C PHE A 264 18.97 1.47 0.66
N ASP A 265 20.22 1.03 0.47
CA ASP A 265 21.08 1.46 -0.63
C ASP A 265 21.81 0.22 -1.17
N PHE A 266 21.70 0.00 -2.47
CA PHE A 266 22.38 -1.14 -3.11
C PHE A 266 23.86 -0.91 -3.32
N ALA A 267 24.34 0.33 -3.34
CA ALA A 267 25.75 0.68 -3.55
C ALA A 267 26.44 -0.11 -4.70
N GLY A 268 25.66 -0.50 -5.71
CA GLY A 268 26.14 -1.31 -6.83
C GLY A 268 26.00 -2.84 -6.67
N ALA A 269 25.61 -3.34 -5.50
CA ALA A 269 25.33 -4.76 -5.28
C ALA A 269 23.91 -5.15 -5.70
N ASN A 270 23.64 -6.45 -5.87
CA ASN A 270 22.31 -6.97 -6.17
C ASN A 270 21.51 -7.35 -4.91
N GLU A 271 22.13 -7.21 -3.74
CA GLU A 271 21.52 -7.48 -2.44
C GLU A 271 21.96 -6.43 -1.43
N THR A 272 21.03 -5.99 -0.60
CA THR A 272 21.26 -5.09 0.52
C THR A 272 20.29 -5.43 1.66
N GLN A 273 20.36 -4.70 2.78
CA GLN A 273 19.49 -4.86 3.93
C GLN A 273 18.84 -3.53 4.31
N ALA A 274 17.53 -3.57 4.52
CA ALA A 274 16.83 -2.50 5.21
C ALA A 274 16.72 -2.84 6.71
N LYS A 275 17.01 -1.87 7.59
CA LYS A 275 17.12 -2.06 9.03
C LYS A 275 16.11 -1.20 9.77
N PHE A 276 15.18 -1.84 10.47
CA PHE A 276 14.18 -1.17 11.30
C PHE A 276 14.67 -1.13 12.75
N GLU A 277 15.14 0.02 13.20
CA GLU A 277 15.56 0.28 14.58
C GLU A 277 14.38 0.84 15.36
N MET A 278 13.59 -0.03 15.97
CA MET A 278 12.40 0.34 16.73
C MET A 278 12.21 -0.61 17.91
N PRO A 279 11.46 -0.20 18.96
CA PRO A 279 11.13 -1.04 20.12
C PRO A 279 10.50 -2.38 19.72
N VAL A 280 10.75 -3.42 20.55
CA VAL A 280 10.28 -4.79 20.27
C VAL A 280 8.77 -4.86 20.18
N GLU A 281 8.06 -4.04 20.93
CA GLU A 281 6.61 -3.92 20.93
C GLU A 281 6.09 -3.58 19.54
N LEU A 282 6.61 -2.52 18.93
CA LEU A 282 6.26 -2.11 17.56
C LEU A 282 6.70 -3.14 16.52
N ARG A 283 7.90 -3.74 16.70
CA ARG A 283 8.37 -4.79 15.79
C ARG A 283 7.46 -6.03 15.79
N ASN A 284 6.92 -6.38 16.95
CA ASN A 284 6.00 -7.50 17.10
C ASN A 284 4.61 -7.24 16.49
N GLU A 285 4.27 -5.98 16.22
CA GLU A 285 3.01 -5.62 15.55
C GLU A 285 3.14 -5.63 14.02
N ILE A 286 4.37 -5.65 13.50
CA ILE A 286 4.58 -5.69 12.06
C ILE A 286 4.02 -7.01 11.50
N ALA A 287 3.11 -6.90 10.55
CA ALA A 287 2.55 -8.02 9.83
C ALA A 287 3.02 -8.08 8.38
N ARG A 288 3.46 -6.93 7.82
CA ARG A 288 3.86 -6.82 6.43
C ARG A 288 4.96 -5.78 6.26
N LEU A 289 5.95 -6.13 5.43
CA LEU A 289 6.95 -5.20 4.91
C LEU A 289 6.72 -5.02 3.42
N GLU A 290 6.85 -3.81 2.89
CA GLU A 290 6.69 -3.52 1.46
C GLU A 290 7.74 -2.52 0.98
N ILE A 291 8.23 -2.68 -0.25
CA ILE A 291 9.07 -1.67 -0.89
C ILE A 291 8.16 -0.53 -1.33
N ALA A 292 8.40 0.68 -0.82
CA ALA A 292 7.57 1.84 -1.10
C ALA A 292 7.60 2.18 -2.60
N GLY A 293 6.40 2.31 -3.20
CA GLY A 293 6.23 2.60 -4.62
C GLY A 293 6.36 1.40 -5.57
N GLU A 294 6.62 0.20 -5.05
CA GLU A 294 6.59 -1.03 -5.85
C GLU A 294 5.25 -1.76 -5.70
N HIS A 295 4.71 -2.23 -6.83
CA HIS A 295 3.44 -2.94 -6.88
C HIS A 295 3.63 -4.35 -7.43
N SER A 296 4.17 -5.24 -6.60
CA SER A 296 4.34 -6.65 -6.94
C SER A 296 4.32 -7.52 -5.68
N ALA A 297 3.92 -8.78 -5.82
CA ALA A 297 3.96 -9.73 -4.70
C ALA A 297 5.39 -9.98 -4.17
N GLY A 298 6.40 -9.88 -5.03
CA GLY A 298 7.80 -9.99 -4.61
C GLY A 298 8.30 -8.80 -3.79
N ALA A 299 7.69 -7.62 -3.93
CA ALA A 299 8.02 -6.44 -3.14
C ALA A 299 7.37 -6.45 -1.75
N VAL A 300 6.58 -7.47 -1.43
CA VAL A 300 5.88 -7.64 -0.14
C VAL A 300 6.45 -8.85 0.59
N PHE A 301 6.76 -8.67 1.87
CA PHE A 301 7.18 -9.75 2.78
C PHE A 301 6.24 -9.80 3.99
N LEU A 302 5.61 -10.95 4.21
CA LEU A 302 4.66 -11.17 5.27
C LEU A 302 5.35 -11.74 6.51
N LEU A 303 4.97 -11.23 7.68
CA LEU A 303 5.48 -11.64 8.97
C LEU A 303 4.34 -12.26 9.79
N ASP A 304 4.59 -13.43 10.37
CA ASP A 304 3.64 -14.15 11.22
C ASP A 304 4.10 -14.24 12.68
N GLU A 305 3.42 -15.03 13.47
CA GLU A 305 3.73 -15.22 14.89
C GLU A 305 5.15 -15.77 15.13
N ARG A 306 5.76 -16.47 14.17
CA ARG A 306 7.13 -17.02 14.27
C ARG A 306 8.20 -15.94 14.33
N TRP A 307 7.90 -14.72 13.86
CA TRP A 307 8.80 -13.57 13.86
C TRP A 307 8.73 -12.75 15.13
N ARG A 308 7.72 -12.99 16.00
CA ARG A 308 7.57 -12.27 17.25
C ARG A 308 8.56 -12.72 18.29
N ARG A 309 9.23 -11.75 18.89
CA ARG A 309 10.10 -12.03 20.06
C ARG A 309 9.26 -12.05 21.32
N ARG A 310 9.29 -13.20 22.02
CA ARG A 310 8.59 -13.36 23.30
C ARG A 310 9.41 -12.73 24.41
N ARG A 311 8.76 -12.07 25.37
CA ARG A 311 9.39 -11.57 26.58
C ARG A 311 9.58 -12.71 27.56
N ALA A 312 10.82 -12.88 28.08
CA ALA A 312 11.17 -13.85 29.10
C ALA A 312 11.70 -13.12 30.31
N GLY A 313 10.99 -13.18 31.42
CA GLY A 313 11.39 -12.63 32.71
C GLY A 313 12.38 -13.57 33.43
N LEU A 314 13.49 -13.03 33.90
CA LEU A 314 14.55 -13.77 34.61
C LEU A 314 14.64 -13.30 36.05
N VAL A 315 14.55 -14.22 36.99
CA VAL A 315 14.80 -13.98 38.44
C VAL A 315 15.79 -15.00 38.96
N SER A 316 16.88 -14.53 39.55
CA SER A 316 17.89 -15.38 40.23
C SER A 316 17.66 -15.34 41.75
N GLY A 317 17.81 -16.49 42.39
CA GLY A 317 17.75 -16.61 43.84
C GLY A 317 19.02 -16.15 44.56
N GLU A 318 20.11 -15.88 43.80
CA GLU A 318 21.40 -15.48 44.34
C GLU A 318 21.66 -13.98 44.17
N THR A 319 21.95 -13.30 45.29
CA THR A 319 22.23 -11.84 45.32
C THR A 319 23.71 -11.49 45.09
N LEU A 320 24.59 -12.48 44.93
CA LEU A 320 26.05 -12.28 44.82
C LEU A 320 26.59 -12.00 43.39
N ASP A 321 25.72 -11.89 42.44
CA ASP A 321 25.99 -11.98 41.00
C ASP A 321 26.74 -10.76 40.39
N LEU A 322 26.77 -9.64 41.08
CA LEU A 322 27.35 -8.39 40.50
C LEU A 322 28.88 -8.41 40.44
N ALA A 323 29.54 -9.28 41.23
CA ALA A 323 31.01 -9.34 41.33
C ALA A 323 31.65 -10.37 40.39
N GLN A 324 30.93 -11.46 40.02
CA GLN A 324 31.44 -12.54 39.19
C GLN A 324 30.37 -13.04 38.17
N PRO A 325 30.22 -12.37 37.03
CA PRO A 325 29.16 -12.71 36.06
C PRO A 325 29.18 -14.16 35.57
N LEU A 326 30.36 -14.80 35.48
CA LEU A 326 30.49 -16.18 35.01
C LEU A 326 29.98 -17.25 36.00
N LEU A 327 29.67 -16.87 37.22
CA LEU A 327 29.06 -17.77 38.22
C LEU A 327 27.54 -17.53 38.31
N ALA A 328 27.04 -16.46 37.68
CA ALA A 328 25.65 -16.05 37.76
C ALA A 328 24.78 -16.87 36.79
N PRO A 329 23.72 -17.57 37.28
CA PRO A 329 22.76 -18.27 36.44
C PRO A 329 22.10 -17.34 35.40
N ALA A 330 21.81 -16.07 35.76
CA ALA A 330 21.25 -15.06 34.89
C ALA A 330 22.11 -14.78 33.65
N TYR A 331 23.44 -14.78 33.78
CA TYR A 331 24.36 -14.58 32.66
C TYR A 331 24.17 -15.62 31.54
N TYR A 332 24.14 -16.92 31.90
CA TYR A 332 23.99 -18.00 30.93
C TYR A 332 22.59 -17.97 30.28
N LEU A 333 21.57 -17.72 31.08
CA LEU A 333 20.18 -17.61 30.60
C LEU A 333 20.03 -16.44 29.66
N THR A 334 20.50 -15.25 30.03
CA THR A 334 20.43 -14.06 29.18
C THR A 334 21.14 -14.28 27.85
N LYS A 335 22.38 -14.86 27.91
CA LYS A 335 23.14 -15.17 26.67
C LYS A 335 22.44 -16.20 25.78
N ALA A 336 21.85 -17.23 26.37
CA ALA A 336 21.15 -18.27 25.65
C ALA A 336 19.83 -17.76 25.02
N LEU A 337 19.14 -16.82 25.66
CA LEU A 337 17.85 -16.31 25.25
C LEU A 337 17.96 -15.14 24.26
N THR A 338 18.97 -14.29 24.41
CA THR A 338 19.18 -13.06 23.59
C THR A 338 19.00 -13.28 22.07
N PRO A 339 19.40 -14.39 21.43
CA PRO A 339 19.21 -14.55 19.99
C PRO A 339 17.73 -14.61 19.54
N PHE A 340 16.81 -15.08 20.39
CA PHE A 340 15.44 -15.41 19.98
C PHE A 340 14.32 -14.95 20.93
N ALA A 341 14.66 -14.38 22.11
CA ALA A 341 13.71 -13.81 23.04
C ALA A 341 14.17 -12.44 23.54
N ASP A 342 13.25 -11.66 24.11
CA ASP A 342 13.52 -10.44 24.87
C ASP A 342 13.70 -10.82 26.33
N ALA A 343 14.95 -11.12 26.72
CA ALA A 343 15.28 -11.49 28.10
C ALA A 343 15.32 -10.25 28.99
N ARG A 344 14.43 -10.22 30.02
CA ARG A 344 14.31 -9.15 30.98
C ARG A 344 14.72 -9.64 32.35
N GLU A 345 15.77 -9.10 32.91
CA GLU A 345 16.18 -9.36 34.30
C GLU A 345 15.42 -8.41 35.23
N ALA A 346 15.00 -8.94 36.39
CA ALA A 346 14.37 -8.10 37.39
C ALA A 346 15.33 -7.02 37.89
N SER A 347 14.83 -5.82 38.11
CA SER A 347 15.62 -4.73 38.68
C SER A 347 16.16 -5.11 40.05
N PRO A 348 17.47 -4.94 40.33
CA PRO A 348 18.05 -5.20 41.65
C PRO A 348 17.40 -4.40 42.79
N SER A 349 16.73 -3.31 42.45
CA SER A 349 16.02 -2.42 43.40
C SER A 349 14.54 -2.79 43.60
N ALA A 350 14.02 -3.78 42.85
CA ALA A 350 12.60 -4.15 42.99
C ALA A 350 12.35 -4.86 44.31
N THR A 351 11.34 -4.40 45.05
CA THR A 351 10.88 -5.01 46.31
C THR A 351 10.36 -6.43 46.10
N ASP A 352 9.73 -6.68 44.93
CA ASP A 352 9.25 -7.97 44.48
C ASP A 352 9.65 -8.16 43.00
N PRO A 353 10.76 -8.83 42.73
CA PRO A 353 11.26 -9.03 41.36
C PRO A 353 10.31 -9.82 40.47
N VAL A 354 9.62 -10.83 41.00
CA VAL A 354 8.69 -11.65 40.22
C VAL A 354 7.46 -10.83 39.83
N ARG A 355 6.92 -10.06 40.79
CA ARG A 355 5.73 -9.22 40.54
C ARG A 355 6.01 -8.16 39.46
N SER A 356 7.16 -7.49 39.57
CA SER A 356 7.57 -6.47 38.58
C SER A 356 7.60 -7.03 37.15
N LEU A 357 8.14 -8.23 36.94
CA LEU A 357 8.21 -8.87 35.64
C LEU A 357 6.83 -9.39 35.15
N LEU A 358 5.94 -9.80 36.08
CA LEU A 358 4.56 -10.15 35.72
C LEU A 358 3.79 -8.92 35.20
N ASP A 359 4.00 -7.77 35.83
CA ASP A 359 3.41 -6.49 35.41
C ASP A 359 3.95 -6.03 34.04
N ASP A 360 5.18 -6.43 33.66
CA ASP A 360 5.77 -6.24 32.32
C ASP A 360 5.20 -7.19 31.26
N HIS A 361 4.18 -7.96 31.57
CA HIS A 361 3.50 -8.89 30.66
C HIS A 361 4.46 -9.87 29.96
N VAL A 362 5.34 -10.53 30.71
CA VAL A 362 6.21 -11.59 30.19
C VAL A 362 5.39 -12.81 29.76
N ALA A 363 5.77 -13.46 28.69
CA ALA A 363 5.14 -14.72 28.25
C ALA A 363 5.73 -15.95 28.98
N ILE A 364 6.96 -15.83 29.44
CA ILE A 364 7.70 -16.89 30.14
C ILE A 364 8.37 -16.28 31.35
N MET A 365 8.22 -16.93 32.50
CA MET A 365 8.91 -16.59 33.74
C MET A 365 9.96 -17.66 34.01
N ILE A 366 11.24 -17.28 34.18
CA ILE A 366 12.33 -18.17 34.46
C ILE A 366 12.88 -17.87 35.87
N LEU A 367 12.79 -18.85 36.76
CA LEU A 367 13.27 -18.77 38.14
C LEU A 367 14.50 -19.66 38.29
N ALA A 368 15.67 -19.05 38.46
CA ALA A 368 16.93 -19.75 38.65
C ALA A 368 17.24 -19.91 40.16
N ASP A 369 17.07 -21.12 40.67
CA ASP A 369 17.21 -21.50 42.10
C ASP A 369 16.50 -20.58 43.09
N VAL A 370 15.28 -20.10 42.74
CA VAL A 370 14.41 -19.40 43.67
C VAL A 370 13.65 -20.41 44.53
N GLY A 371 13.85 -20.37 45.84
CA GLY A 371 13.28 -21.32 46.76
C GLY A 371 11.77 -21.07 46.96
N MET A 372 11.42 -20.30 47.99
CA MET A 372 10.02 -19.97 48.32
C MET A 372 9.66 -18.61 47.74
N VAL A 373 8.52 -18.53 47.08
CA VAL A 373 7.91 -17.27 46.58
C VAL A 373 6.89 -16.82 47.65
N PRO A 374 6.87 -15.54 48.09
CA PRO A 374 5.92 -15.04 49.07
C PRO A 374 4.46 -15.18 48.65
N GLY A 375 3.51 -15.26 49.57
CA GLY A 375 2.11 -15.65 49.37
C GLY A 375 1.38 -14.92 48.23
N GLU A 376 1.35 -13.57 48.22
CA GLU A 376 0.66 -12.83 47.16
C GLU A 376 1.35 -12.99 45.80
N THR A 377 2.69 -13.04 45.75
CA THR A 377 3.46 -13.24 44.52
C THR A 377 3.31 -14.68 44.04
N HIS A 378 3.24 -15.66 44.96
CA HIS A 378 2.95 -17.05 44.62
C HIS A 378 1.60 -17.18 43.94
N ASP A 379 0.53 -16.55 44.47
CA ASP A 379 -0.79 -16.59 43.86
C ASP A 379 -0.86 -15.85 42.51
N ALA A 380 -0.07 -14.80 42.34
CA ALA A 380 0.06 -14.11 41.06
C ALA A 380 0.77 -14.99 40.02
N LEU A 381 1.83 -15.70 40.40
CA LEU A 381 2.57 -16.62 39.58
C LEU A 381 1.76 -17.86 39.19
N ALA A 382 0.96 -18.39 40.15
CA ALA A 382 0.03 -19.48 39.87
C ALA A 382 -1.03 -19.08 38.83
N ARG A 383 -1.66 -17.91 39.00
CA ARG A 383 -2.59 -17.35 38.01
C ARG A 383 -1.94 -17.12 36.66
N PHE A 384 -0.70 -16.60 36.59
CA PHE A 384 0.04 -16.45 35.37
C PHE A 384 0.18 -17.77 34.60
N VAL A 385 0.46 -18.89 35.31
CA VAL A 385 0.51 -20.21 34.69
C VAL A 385 -0.87 -20.68 34.28
N GLU A 386 -1.89 -20.54 35.14
CA GLU A 386 -3.28 -20.93 34.85
C GLU A 386 -3.82 -20.21 33.60
N ASP A 387 -3.44 -18.94 33.38
CA ASP A 387 -3.85 -18.11 32.24
C ASP A 387 -3.08 -18.40 30.92
N GLY A 388 -2.06 -19.29 30.98
CA GLY A 388 -1.34 -19.70 29.75
C GLY A 388 0.15 -19.38 29.74
N GLY A 389 0.70 -18.76 30.78
CA GLY A 389 2.13 -18.51 30.94
C GLY A 389 2.95 -19.78 31.14
N ILE A 390 4.21 -19.74 30.74
CA ILE A 390 5.17 -20.82 31.00
C ILE A 390 6.08 -20.42 32.16
N LEU A 391 6.09 -21.24 33.20
CA LEU A 391 7.01 -21.12 34.32
C LEU A 391 8.16 -22.13 34.13
N VAL A 392 9.38 -21.63 33.94
CA VAL A 392 10.58 -22.48 33.89
C VAL A 392 11.33 -22.31 35.20
N ARG A 393 11.66 -23.43 35.86
CA ARG A 393 12.44 -23.43 37.09
C ARG A 393 13.75 -24.21 36.89
N PHE A 394 14.80 -23.68 37.44
CA PHE A 394 16.07 -24.37 37.56
C PHE A 394 16.29 -24.73 39.03
N ALA A 395 16.52 -25.99 39.31
CA ALA A 395 16.72 -26.46 40.64
C ALA A 395 18.15 -26.21 41.11
N GLY A 396 18.27 -25.77 42.34
CA GLY A 396 19.55 -25.64 43.06
C GLY A 396 19.31 -25.87 44.53
N THR A 397 20.19 -25.37 45.36
CA THR A 397 20.15 -25.60 46.86
C THR A 397 18.96 -24.96 47.50
N HIS A 398 18.51 -23.76 47.04
CA HIS A 398 17.37 -23.07 47.63
C HIS A 398 16.05 -23.75 47.29
N LEU A 399 15.85 -24.18 46.02
CA LEU A 399 14.64 -24.89 45.65
C LEU A 399 14.56 -26.28 46.27
N ALA A 400 15.71 -26.99 46.42
CA ALA A 400 15.77 -28.28 47.05
C ALA A 400 15.38 -28.26 48.54
N ALA A 401 15.64 -27.14 49.24
CA ALA A 401 15.32 -26.92 50.64
C ALA A 401 13.86 -26.41 50.83
N ALA A 402 13.25 -25.86 49.83
CA ALA A 402 11.94 -25.25 49.89
C ALA A 402 10.78 -26.23 49.71
N THR A 403 9.62 -25.90 50.27
CA THR A 403 8.32 -26.51 49.89
C THR A 403 7.66 -25.63 48.87
N SER A 404 7.57 -26.06 47.60
CA SER A 404 6.86 -25.37 46.57
C SER A 404 5.92 -26.31 45.83
N ASP A 405 4.71 -25.91 45.60
CA ASP A 405 3.70 -26.59 44.77
C ASP A 405 3.78 -26.19 43.30
N LEU A 406 4.50 -25.10 42.96
CA LEU A 406 4.74 -24.67 41.60
C LEU A 406 5.94 -25.45 41.00
N VAL A 407 5.86 -26.77 41.00
CA VAL A 407 6.81 -27.73 40.40
C VAL A 407 6.01 -28.86 39.74
N PRO A 408 6.47 -29.42 38.60
CA PRO A 408 5.75 -30.45 37.86
C PRO A 408 5.73 -31.81 38.57
N VAL A 409 6.71 -32.04 39.45
CA VAL A 409 6.90 -33.29 40.22
C VAL A 409 7.36 -32.97 41.60
N ARG A 410 7.02 -33.84 42.57
CA ARG A 410 7.53 -33.72 43.94
C ARG A 410 9.03 -33.96 43.97
N LEU A 411 9.75 -33.11 44.70
CA LEU A 411 11.19 -33.24 44.88
C LEU A 411 11.50 -34.07 46.09
N ARG A 412 12.44 -34.97 45.95
CA ARG A 412 12.86 -35.86 47.04
C ARG A 412 13.53 -35.06 48.14
N ARG A 413 12.96 -35.14 49.37
CA ARG A 413 13.50 -34.52 50.56
C ARG A 413 14.32 -35.50 51.35
N GLY A 414 15.44 -35.06 51.91
CA GLY A 414 16.20 -35.83 52.89
C GLY A 414 17.12 -36.89 52.28
N GLY A 415 18.36 -36.71 52.47
CA GLY A 415 19.53 -37.58 52.31
C GLY A 415 20.70 -36.89 52.98
N ARG A 416 21.66 -37.62 53.49
CA ARG A 416 22.81 -37.16 54.29
C ARG A 416 23.78 -36.18 53.63
N VAL A 417 23.37 -35.49 52.58
CA VAL A 417 24.14 -34.47 51.86
C VAL A 417 23.31 -33.20 51.78
N LEU A 418 23.90 -32.08 52.14
CA LEU A 418 23.39 -30.73 52.16
C LEU A 418 22.22 -30.47 51.17
N GLY A 419 21.01 -30.23 51.69
CA GLY A 419 19.93 -29.62 50.97
C GLY A 419 19.19 -30.46 49.93
N GLY A 420 19.17 -31.81 49.95
CA GLY A 420 18.39 -32.63 49.03
C GLY A 420 18.98 -32.84 47.63
N ALA A 421 20.13 -32.26 47.34
CA ALA A 421 20.87 -32.47 46.06
C ALA A 421 21.74 -33.74 46.14
N MET A 422 21.69 -34.56 45.07
CA MET A 422 22.53 -35.72 44.92
C MET A 422 23.74 -35.38 44.04
N SER A 423 24.94 -35.73 44.57
CA SER A 423 26.20 -35.67 43.80
C SER A 423 26.49 -37.04 43.18
N TRP A 424 26.86 -37.06 41.93
CA TRP A 424 27.28 -38.30 41.24
C TRP A 424 28.80 -38.49 41.39
N ASP A 425 29.24 -39.65 41.81
CA ASP A 425 30.69 -39.99 41.90
C ASP A 425 31.37 -39.94 40.53
N THR A 426 30.61 -40.29 39.50
CA THR A 426 30.99 -40.14 38.08
C THR A 426 29.97 -39.31 37.32
N PRO A 427 30.38 -38.23 36.59
CA PRO A 427 29.47 -37.40 35.87
C PRO A 427 28.60 -38.22 34.88
N LYS A 428 27.30 -37.98 34.88
CA LYS A 428 26.31 -38.68 34.04
C LYS A 428 26.08 -37.96 32.75
N LYS A 429 25.96 -38.69 31.64
CA LYS A 429 25.62 -38.17 30.32
C LYS A 429 24.12 -38.10 30.13
N LEU A 430 23.66 -37.27 29.21
CA LEU A 430 22.27 -37.23 28.79
C LEU A 430 21.95 -38.45 27.89
N ALA A 431 20.75 -39.00 28.06
CA ALA A 431 20.19 -39.97 27.13
C ALA A 431 19.54 -39.26 25.90
N PRO A 432 19.41 -39.96 24.76
CA PRO A 432 18.63 -39.44 23.62
C PRO A 432 17.20 -39.12 24.00
N PHE A 433 16.62 -38.08 23.41
CA PHE A 433 15.25 -37.63 23.70
C PHE A 433 14.21 -38.59 23.13
N GLY A 434 13.21 -38.92 23.91
CA GLY A 434 12.07 -39.74 23.47
C GLY A 434 11.15 -39.00 22.48
N ARG A 435 10.36 -39.74 21.69
CA ARG A 435 9.46 -39.18 20.69
C ARG A 435 8.38 -38.29 21.29
N GLU A 436 8.03 -38.47 22.56
CA GLU A 436 7.03 -37.69 23.27
C GLU A 436 7.58 -36.37 23.86
N SER A 437 8.89 -36.21 23.82
CA SER A 437 9.56 -34.97 24.28
C SER A 437 9.52 -33.87 23.23
N PRO A 438 9.28 -32.61 23.61
CA PRO A 438 9.47 -31.46 22.72
C PRO A 438 10.92 -31.35 22.19
N PHE A 439 11.86 -31.95 22.85
CA PHE A 439 13.28 -31.98 22.49
C PHE A 439 13.63 -33.07 21.47
N TYR A 440 12.63 -33.88 21.05
CA TYR A 440 12.89 -34.92 20.03
C TYR A 440 13.47 -34.29 18.76
N GLY A 441 14.52 -34.96 18.22
CA GLY A 441 15.27 -34.51 17.06
C GLY A 441 16.45 -33.59 17.34
N LEU A 442 16.62 -33.10 18.60
CA LEU A 442 17.85 -32.40 18.98
C LEU A 442 18.99 -33.38 19.15
N ALA A 443 20.16 -33.02 18.60
CA ALA A 443 21.41 -33.79 18.81
C ALA A 443 21.89 -33.62 20.24
N VAL A 444 22.21 -34.74 20.93
CA VAL A 444 22.77 -34.75 22.28
C VAL A 444 24.28 -34.82 22.17
N PRO A 445 25.05 -33.76 22.51
CA PRO A 445 26.49 -33.77 22.49
C PRO A 445 27.03 -34.72 23.57
N SER A 446 28.03 -35.54 23.23
CA SER A 446 28.60 -36.52 24.15
C SER A 446 29.41 -35.94 25.31
N GLU A 447 29.81 -34.66 25.20
CA GLU A 447 30.55 -33.89 26.21
C GLU A 447 29.63 -33.31 27.31
N VAL A 448 28.32 -33.27 27.10
CA VAL A 448 27.40 -32.74 28.11
C VAL A 448 27.26 -33.76 29.25
N THR A 449 27.63 -33.32 30.47
CA THR A 449 27.59 -34.13 31.68
C THR A 449 26.95 -33.39 32.86
N VAL A 450 26.36 -34.15 33.75
CA VAL A 450 25.76 -33.68 35.00
C VAL A 450 26.48 -34.30 36.18
N THR A 451 26.93 -33.43 37.09
CA THR A 451 27.64 -33.82 38.32
C THR A 451 26.77 -33.83 39.57
N ARG A 452 25.75 -32.96 39.57
CA ARG A 452 24.76 -32.83 40.66
C ARG A 452 23.37 -32.61 40.10
N GLN A 453 22.36 -33.05 40.82
CA GLN A 453 20.94 -32.77 40.49
C GLN A 453 20.04 -32.89 41.70
N VAL A 454 18.88 -32.33 41.64
CA VAL A 454 17.76 -32.58 42.58
C VAL A 454 16.93 -33.75 42.05
N LEU A 455 16.68 -34.77 42.88
CA LEU A 455 15.95 -35.96 42.46
C LEU A 455 14.43 -35.71 42.57
N ALA A 456 13.66 -36.24 41.62
CA ALA A 456 12.24 -36.38 41.73
C ALA A 456 11.85 -37.53 42.68
N GLU A 457 10.73 -37.41 43.38
CA GLU A 457 10.16 -38.57 44.09
C GLU A 457 9.62 -39.58 43.08
N PRO A 458 9.79 -40.90 43.34
CA PRO A 458 9.18 -41.91 42.47
C PRO A 458 7.65 -41.75 42.47
N ASP A 459 7.11 -41.58 41.23
CA ASP A 459 5.69 -41.43 40.99
C ASP A 459 5.33 -42.25 39.72
N PRO A 460 4.20 -42.95 39.67
CA PRO A 460 3.77 -43.69 38.48
C PRO A 460 3.71 -42.80 37.22
N ASP A 461 3.32 -41.53 37.37
CA ASP A 461 3.21 -40.57 36.25
C ASP A 461 4.51 -39.88 35.85
N LEU A 462 5.60 -40.16 36.60
CA LEU A 462 6.88 -39.49 36.38
C LEU A 462 7.43 -39.68 34.97
N SER A 463 7.21 -40.84 34.37
CA SER A 463 7.65 -41.16 33.02
C SER A 463 6.98 -40.27 31.97
N GLY A 464 5.68 -39.99 32.10
CA GLY A 464 4.90 -39.12 31.22
C GLY A 464 5.28 -37.63 31.37
N LYS A 465 5.76 -37.24 32.56
CA LYS A 465 6.19 -35.86 32.84
C LYS A 465 7.65 -35.60 32.49
N THR A 466 8.44 -36.65 32.10
CA THR A 466 9.88 -36.53 31.84
C THR A 466 10.18 -36.20 30.37
N TRP A 467 10.72 -35.02 30.12
CA TRP A 467 11.14 -34.57 28.78
C TRP A 467 12.58 -34.94 28.47
N ALA A 468 13.48 -34.88 29.45
CA ALA A 468 14.87 -35.30 29.32
C ALA A 468 15.29 -36.14 30.49
N ARG A 469 16.15 -37.16 30.25
CA ARG A 469 16.68 -38.07 31.26
C ARG A 469 18.19 -38.26 31.07
N LEU A 470 18.85 -38.65 32.15
CA LEU A 470 20.24 -39.07 32.13
C LEU A 470 20.37 -40.53 31.64
N SER A 471 21.59 -40.96 31.35
CA SER A 471 21.90 -42.29 30.84
C SER A 471 21.50 -43.44 31.79
N ASP A 472 21.35 -43.16 33.09
CA ASP A 472 20.84 -44.08 34.09
C ASP A 472 19.33 -44.06 34.28
N GLY A 473 18.58 -43.29 33.44
CA GLY A 473 17.14 -43.16 33.48
C GLY A 473 16.62 -42.07 34.42
N THR A 474 17.46 -41.38 35.19
CA THR A 474 17.05 -40.32 36.12
C THR A 474 16.53 -39.11 35.36
N PRO A 475 15.37 -38.49 35.73
CA PRO A 475 14.85 -37.29 35.08
C PRO A 475 15.78 -36.11 35.23
N LEU A 476 16.06 -35.42 34.10
CA LEU A 476 16.82 -34.17 34.06
C LEU A 476 15.89 -32.96 33.84
N VAL A 477 14.88 -33.10 32.97
CA VAL A 477 13.86 -32.08 32.74
C VAL A 477 12.52 -32.75 32.86
N THR A 478 11.67 -32.17 33.71
CA THR A 478 10.27 -32.58 33.88
C THR A 478 9.32 -31.44 33.60
N ALA A 479 8.13 -31.75 33.14
CA ALA A 479 7.11 -30.73 32.85
C ALA A 479 5.70 -31.23 33.16
N ALA A 480 4.82 -30.31 33.54
CA ALA A 480 3.41 -30.59 33.73
C ALA A 480 2.57 -29.38 33.28
N ARG A 481 1.42 -29.65 32.69
CA ARG A 481 0.43 -28.61 32.39
C ARG A 481 -0.33 -28.24 33.67
N GLN A 482 -0.60 -26.94 33.83
CA GLN A 482 -1.43 -26.40 34.89
C GLN A 482 -2.30 -25.30 34.33
N GLY A 483 -3.63 -25.50 34.33
CA GLY A 483 -4.55 -24.63 33.61
C GLY A 483 -4.24 -24.58 32.10
N LYS A 484 -4.13 -23.40 31.56
CA LYS A 484 -3.76 -23.18 30.15
C LYS A 484 -2.24 -23.15 29.89
N GLY A 485 -1.46 -23.05 30.96
CA GLY A 485 -0.01 -22.93 30.86
C GLY A 485 0.73 -24.18 31.27
N MET A 486 2.01 -24.02 31.59
CA MET A 486 2.91 -25.13 31.84
C MET A 486 3.97 -24.76 32.86
N ILE A 487 4.36 -25.72 33.69
CA ILE A 487 5.53 -25.61 34.54
C ILE A 487 6.58 -26.60 34.04
N VAL A 488 7.79 -26.10 33.80
CA VAL A 488 8.96 -26.88 33.37
C VAL A 488 10.05 -26.77 34.44
N LEU A 489 10.59 -27.88 34.83
CA LEU A 489 11.69 -27.95 35.84
C LEU A 489 12.92 -28.60 35.25
N PHE A 490 14.03 -27.87 35.24
CA PHE A 490 15.37 -28.43 35.10
C PHE A 490 15.89 -28.85 36.47
N HIS A 491 16.26 -30.11 36.65
CA HIS A 491 16.71 -30.67 37.90
C HIS A 491 18.17 -30.30 38.22
N VAL A 492 18.74 -29.34 37.51
CA VAL A 492 20.06 -28.78 37.66
C VAL A 492 20.01 -27.26 37.69
N THR A 493 21.12 -26.64 38.13
CA THR A 493 21.28 -25.18 38.07
C THR A 493 21.44 -24.68 36.65
N ALA A 494 21.17 -23.38 36.42
CA ALA A 494 21.37 -22.73 35.12
C ALA A 494 22.80 -22.20 34.90
N ASP A 495 23.71 -22.51 35.82
CA ASP A 495 25.13 -22.20 35.79
C ASP A 495 25.98 -23.49 35.61
N THR A 496 27.29 -23.33 35.67
CA THR A 496 28.24 -24.44 35.45
C THR A 496 28.55 -25.27 36.70
N THR A 497 27.93 -24.98 37.87
CA THR A 497 28.30 -25.64 39.14
C THR A 497 27.81 -27.08 39.21
N TRP A 498 26.66 -27.43 38.59
CA TRP A 498 26.09 -28.78 38.64
C TRP A 498 26.15 -29.52 37.30
N SER A 499 26.30 -28.81 36.20
CA SER A 499 26.44 -29.42 34.86
C SER A 499 27.12 -28.47 33.88
N ASN A 500 27.72 -28.99 32.85
CA ASN A 500 28.24 -28.18 31.74
C ASN A 500 27.17 -27.93 30.64
N LEU A 501 25.90 -28.29 30.87
CA LEU A 501 24.79 -28.08 29.96
C LEU A 501 24.66 -26.60 29.52
N PRO A 502 24.79 -25.59 30.42
CA PRO A 502 24.67 -24.17 30.04
C PRO A 502 25.76 -23.70 29.05
N LEU A 503 26.85 -24.40 28.90
CA LEU A 503 27.93 -24.13 27.94
C LEU A 503 27.69 -24.75 26.55
N SER A 504 26.63 -25.57 26.40
CA SER A 504 26.36 -26.29 25.16
C SER A 504 25.34 -25.59 24.28
N GLY A 505 25.45 -25.78 22.96
CA GLY A 505 24.42 -25.37 22.02
C GLY A 505 23.07 -26.05 22.28
N LEU A 506 23.09 -27.26 22.86
CA LEU A 506 21.87 -27.96 23.25
C LEU A 506 21.02 -27.18 24.25
N PHE A 507 21.63 -26.45 25.19
CA PHE A 507 20.92 -25.62 26.15
C PHE A 507 20.12 -24.50 25.47
N VAL A 508 20.75 -23.86 24.48
CA VAL A 508 20.09 -22.82 23.66
C VAL A 508 18.91 -23.42 22.90
N ASP A 509 19.10 -24.59 22.28
CA ASP A 509 18.04 -25.26 21.50
C ASP A 509 16.89 -25.73 22.39
N MET A 510 17.16 -26.23 23.60
CA MET A 510 16.12 -26.60 24.56
C MET A 510 15.30 -25.39 25.00
N LEU A 511 15.94 -24.27 25.35
CA LEU A 511 15.24 -23.05 25.72
C LEU A 511 14.42 -22.49 24.54
N ARG A 512 14.97 -22.51 23.32
CA ARG A 512 14.25 -22.10 22.11
C ARG A 512 12.98 -22.93 21.90
N LYS A 513 13.04 -24.25 22.09
CA LYS A 513 11.87 -25.14 22.01
C LYS A 513 10.84 -24.80 23.09
N ILE A 514 11.25 -24.54 24.32
CA ILE A 514 10.31 -24.15 25.41
C ILE A 514 9.62 -22.82 25.08
N ILE A 515 10.35 -21.83 24.55
CA ILE A 515 9.78 -20.54 24.14
C ILE A 515 8.76 -20.72 23.01
N ALA A 516 9.05 -21.60 22.06
CA ALA A 516 8.10 -21.90 20.98
C ALA A 516 6.75 -22.41 21.51
N LEU A 517 6.76 -23.22 22.59
CA LEU A 517 5.54 -23.73 23.24
C LEU A 517 4.65 -22.62 23.82
N SER A 518 5.20 -21.46 24.19
CA SER A 518 4.38 -20.35 24.72
C SER A 518 3.40 -19.77 23.68
N GLY A 519 3.58 -20.05 22.39
CA GLY A 519 2.65 -19.71 21.33
C GLY A 519 1.55 -20.76 21.10
N GLU A 520 1.75 -21.99 21.59
CA GLU A 520 0.81 -23.10 21.39
C GLU A 520 -0.17 -23.24 22.55
N THR A 521 0.22 -22.83 23.76
CA THR A 521 -0.61 -22.94 24.98
C THR A 521 -1.90 -22.11 24.90
N GLY A 522 -1.95 -21.04 24.11
CA GLY A 522 -3.17 -20.27 23.86
C GLY A 522 -4.15 -20.91 22.85
N ARG A 523 -3.73 -21.96 22.11
CA ARG A 523 -4.51 -22.55 21.01
C ARG A 523 -5.49 -23.67 21.40
N GLU A 524 -5.28 -24.32 22.53
CA GLU A 524 -6.03 -25.56 22.89
C GLU A 524 -7.33 -25.32 23.69
N THR A 525 -7.69 -24.07 24.06
CA THR A 525 -8.80 -23.83 25.03
C THR A 525 -10.19 -23.71 24.40
N ALA A 526 -10.37 -24.03 23.12
CA ALA A 526 -11.70 -23.90 22.50
C ALA A 526 -12.58 -25.17 22.53
N LYS A 527 -12.08 -26.34 22.96
CA LYS A 527 -12.91 -27.60 23.00
C LYS A 527 -12.36 -28.66 23.94
N GLU A 528 -12.74 -28.64 25.18
CA GLU A 528 -12.71 -29.84 26.03
C GLU A 528 -14.01 -29.96 26.83
N THR A 529 -15.06 -30.50 26.24
CA THR A 529 -16.25 -30.99 26.96
C THR A 529 -16.90 -32.24 26.35
N ASP A 530 -16.24 -32.94 25.40
CA ASP A 530 -16.85 -34.15 24.81
C ASP A 530 -15.81 -35.27 24.60
N PRO A 531 -15.99 -36.45 25.23
CA PRO A 531 -15.08 -37.60 25.04
C PRO A 531 -14.99 -38.17 23.62
N GLN A 532 -15.95 -37.90 22.74
CA GLN A 532 -15.87 -38.20 21.33
C GLN A 532 -14.93 -37.27 20.55
N ALA A 533 -14.60 -36.10 21.12
CA ALA A 533 -13.66 -35.16 20.52
C ALA A 533 -12.17 -35.60 20.59
N VAL A 534 -11.81 -36.50 21.50
CA VAL A 534 -10.42 -37.01 21.65
C VAL A 534 -9.97 -37.87 20.47
N ALA A 535 -10.87 -38.58 19.79
CA ALA A 535 -10.58 -39.33 18.57
C ALA A 535 -10.45 -38.42 17.35
N VAL A 536 -11.16 -37.29 17.34
CA VAL A 536 -11.10 -36.27 16.30
C VAL A 536 -9.83 -35.39 16.47
N THR A 537 -9.35 -35.20 17.71
CA THR A 537 -8.15 -34.41 18.02
C THR A 537 -6.84 -35.04 17.51
N LYS A 538 -6.77 -36.39 17.48
CA LYS A 538 -5.63 -37.10 16.83
C LYS A 538 -5.66 -36.98 15.30
N ALA A 539 -6.81 -36.82 14.68
CA ALA A 539 -6.93 -36.49 13.26
C ALA A 539 -6.70 -34.98 12.98
N GLN A 540 -6.93 -34.10 13.96
CA GLN A 540 -6.68 -32.65 13.85
C GLN A 540 -5.22 -32.25 14.06
N GLN A 541 -4.36 -33.09 14.60
CA GLN A 541 -2.91 -32.88 14.63
C GLN A 541 -2.25 -33.01 13.24
N ALA A 542 -3.00 -33.46 12.24
CA ALA A 542 -2.70 -33.35 10.81
C ALA A 542 -3.50 -32.22 10.14
N ALA A 543 -4.04 -31.28 10.90
CA ALA A 543 -4.90 -30.23 10.36
C ALA A 543 -4.11 -29.29 9.47
N VAL A 544 -4.26 -29.48 8.16
CA VAL A 544 -3.76 -28.55 7.12
C VAL A 544 -4.30 -27.14 7.35
N LEU A 545 -3.46 -26.14 7.15
CA LEU A 545 -3.79 -24.72 7.33
C LEU A 545 -4.43 -24.19 6.04
N ALA A 546 -5.71 -23.85 6.09
CA ALA A 546 -6.43 -23.30 4.95
C ALA A 546 -5.96 -21.87 4.64
N PRO A 547 -5.96 -21.42 3.38
CA PRO A 547 -5.64 -20.06 3.02
C PRO A 547 -6.68 -19.09 3.59
N ALA A 548 -6.23 -18.09 4.37
CA ALA A 548 -7.08 -17.06 4.97
C ALA A 548 -7.15 -15.79 4.10
N ARG A 549 -6.00 -15.31 3.67
CA ARG A 549 -5.84 -14.17 2.75
C ARG A 549 -4.59 -14.39 1.92
N THR A 550 -4.65 -14.10 0.63
CA THR A 550 -3.50 -14.25 -0.28
C THR A 550 -3.16 -12.94 -0.97
N LEU A 551 -1.92 -12.79 -1.39
CA LEU A 551 -1.49 -11.71 -2.25
C LEU A 551 -1.93 -11.99 -3.69
N ASP A 552 -2.33 -10.96 -4.40
CA ASP A 552 -2.41 -10.99 -5.86
C ASP A 552 -1.04 -10.68 -6.49
N GLY A 553 -0.94 -10.71 -7.82
CA GLY A 553 0.32 -10.42 -8.52
C GLY A 553 0.87 -9.02 -8.26
N PHE A 554 0.02 -8.07 -7.89
CA PHE A 554 0.39 -6.69 -7.53
C PHE A 554 0.77 -6.51 -6.05
N GLY A 555 0.73 -7.56 -5.25
CA GLY A 555 1.07 -7.51 -3.83
C GLY A 555 -0.08 -7.04 -2.92
N VAL A 556 -1.31 -7.06 -3.40
CA VAL A 556 -2.48 -6.69 -2.61
C VAL A 556 -3.07 -7.92 -1.91
N LEU A 557 -3.28 -7.82 -0.59
CA LEU A 557 -3.93 -8.89 0.20
C LEU A 557 -5.44 -8.92 -0.05
N GLY A 558 -5.91 -10.03 -0.59
CA GLY A 558 -7.32 -10.27 -0.90
C GLY A 558 -7.86 -11.61 -0.39
N ALA A 559 -9.07 -11.96 -0.84
CA ALA A 559 -9.61 -13.30 -0.63
C ALA A 559 -8.79 -14.34 -1.42
N PRO A 560 -8.57 -15.54 -0.88
CA PRO A 560 -7.83 -16.58 -1.57
C PRO A 560 -8.55 -16.99 -2.87
N PRO A 561 -7.80 -17.28 -3.95
CA PRO A 561 -8.36 -17.80 -5.17
C PRO A 561 -8.91 -19.22 -4.94
N PRO A 562 -9.90 -19.69 -5.73
CA PRO A 562 -10.58 -20.95 -5.49
C PRO A 562 -9.70 -22.21 -5.65
N ASP A 563 -8.59 -22.08 -6.35
CA ASP A 563 -7.56 -23.11 -6.58
C ASP A 563 -6.46 -23.14 -5.51
N ALA A 564 -6.47 -22.19 -4.57
CA ALA A 564 -5.54 -22.21 -3.45
C ALA A 564 -5.83 -23.37 -2.50
N THR A 565 -4.82 -24.20 -2.25
CA THR A 565 -4.92 -25.35 -1.36
C THR A 565 -4.29 -25.06 0.01
N ALA A 566 -4.70 -25.87 1.00
CA ALA A 566 -4.17 -25.75 2.36
C ALA A 566 -2.71 -26.23 2.44
N ILE A 567 -1.93 -25.64 3.34
CA ILE A 567 -0.52 -26.02 3.60
C ILE A 567 -0.41 -26.92 4.83
N PRO A 568 0.58 -27.82 4.90
CA PRO A 568 0.84 -28.58 6.12
C PRO A 568 1.40 -27.68 7.23
N PRO A 569 1.21 -28.04 8.51
CA PRO A 569 1.86 -27.38 9.62
C PRO A 569 3.40 -27.42 9.45
N GLY A 570 4.07 -26.28 9.67
CA GLY A 570 5.52 -26.17 9.49
C GLY A 570 5.98 -26.00 8.04
N PHE A 571 5.09 -25.63 7.13
CA PHE A 571 5.48 -25.29 5.76
C PHE A 571 6.49 -24.13 5.73
N GLU A 572 7.66 -24.34 5.12
CA GLU A 572 8.74 -23.37 4.96
C GLU A 572 9.05 -23.07 3.48
N GLY A 573 8.22 -23.56 2.57
CA GLY A 573 8.42 -23.39 1.13
C GLY A 573 8.11 -21.96 0.64
N ALA A 574 8.66 -21.62 -0.53
CA ALA A 574 8.25 -20.44 -1.27
C ALA A 574 6.87 -20.65 -1.92
N ALA A 575 6.27 -19.56 -2.39
CA ALA A 575 4.98 -19.61 -3.06
C ALA A 575 4.98 -20.48 -4.32
N LEU A 576 3.91 -21.24 -4.48
CA LEU A 576 3.61 -22.11 -5.61
C LEU A 576 2.21 -21.77 -6.15
N PRO A 577 1.84 -22.28 -7.34
CA PRO A 577 0.46 -22.10 -7.86
C PRO A 577 -0.61 -22.56 -6.89
N GLU A 578 -0.42 -23.74 -6.26
CA GLU A 578 -1.36 -24.30 -5.29
C GLU A 578 -1.30 -23.61 -3.92
N HIS A 579 -0.17 -22.97 -3.60
CA HIS A 579 0.08 -22.27 -2.34
C HIS A 579 0.54 -20.84 -2.62
N PRO A 580 -0.36 -19.95 -3.08
CA PRO A 580 0.00 -18.55 -3.35
C PRO A 580 0.50 -17.84 -2.08
N PRO A 581 1.33 -16.80 -2.19
CA PRO A 581 1.82 -16.09 -1.03
C PRO A 581 0.66 -15.44 -0.27
N GLY A 582 0.71 -15.53 1.05
CA GLY A 582 -0.41 -15.09 1.89
C GLY A 582 -0.35 -15.58 3.31
N PHE A 583 -1.43 -15.40 4.04
CA PHE A 583 -1.63 -15.91 5.38
C PHE A 583 -2.54 -17.14 5.36
N TYR A 584 -2.12 -18.19 6.06
CA TYR A 584 -2.80 -19.47 6.16
C TYR A 584 -3.10 -19.79 7.62
N GLY A 585 -4.24 -20.40 7.90
CA GLY A 585 -4.68 -20.84 9.22
C GLY A 585 -5.68 -19.91 9.88
N PRO A 586 -6.04 -20.18 11.16
CA PRO A 586 -6.99 -19.39 11.92
C PRO A 586 -6.41 -18.02 12.29
N ALA A 587 -7.28 -17.05 12.64
CA ALA A 587 -6.91 -15.66 12.88
C ALA A 587 -5.90 -15.46 14.03
N ASP A 588 -5.87 -16.37 14.99
CA ASP A 588 -4.98 -16.40 16.16
C ASP A 588 -3.71 -17.23 15.94
N GLY A 589 -3.50 -17.77 14.74
CA GLY A 589 -2.37 -18.61 14.42
C GLY A 589 -1.99 -18.63 12.96
N LEU A 590 -1.99 -17.48 12.34
CA LEU A 590 -1.64 -17.32 10.92
C LEU A 590 -0.19 -17.69 10.67
N VAL A 591 0.04 -18.43 9.58
CA VAL A 591 1.35 -18.75 9.02
C VAL A 591 1.51 -18.02 7.70
N ALA A 592 2.61 -17.32 7.50
CA ALA A 592 2.90 -16.59 6.30
C ALA A 592 3.65 -17.46 5.28
N VAL A 593 3.18 -17.43 4.04
CA VAL A 593 3.89 -17.93 2.86
C VAL A 593 4.31 -16.70 2.05
N ASN A 594 5.60 -16.56 1.75
CA ASN A 594 6.14 -15.43 1.01
C ASN A 594 6.42 -15.79 -0.45
N ALA A 595 6.46 -14.78 -1.31
CA ALA A 595 6.71 -14.96 -2.74
C ALA A 595 8.12 -15.53 -3.02
N LEU A 596 9.08 -15.20 -2.13
CA LEU A 596 10.44 -15.71 -2.18
C LEU A 596 10.79 -16.45 -0.89
N GLY A 597 11.58 -17.51 -1.02
CA GLY A 597 12.21 -18.20 0.11
C GLY A 597 13.29 -17.34 0.77
N PRO A 598 13.66 -17.63 2.05
CA PRO A 598 14.58 -16.79 2.81
C PRO A 598 16.01 -16.74 2.26
N GLN A 599 16.43 -17.70 1.46
CA GLN A 599 17.79 -17.80 0.87
C GLN A 599 17.79 -17.53 -0.64
N GLU A 600 16.66 -17.23 -1.23
CA GLU A 600 16.58 -16.98 -2.66
C GLU A 600 17.32 -15.71 -3.07
N THR A 601 17.82 -15.72 -4.32
CA THR A 601 18.46 -14.58 -4.97
C THR A 601 17.80 -14.30 -6.31
N LEU A 602 17.81 -13.06 -6.75
CA LEU A 602 17.36 -12.69 -8.08
C LEU A 602 18.52 -12.70 -9.06
N LYS A 603 18.32 -13.33 -10.22
CA LYS A 603 19.28 -13.36 -11.32
C LYS A 603 18.62 -12.86 -12.57
N GLU A 604 19.32 -12.02 -13.33
CA GLU A 604 18.91 -11.60 -14.64
C GLU A 604 19.01 -12.75 -15.65
N ALA A 605 18.03 -12.88 -16.52
CA ALA A 605 18.03 -13.91 -17.55
C ALA A 605 19.01 -13.54 -18.67
N ASP A 606 19.86 -14.49 -19.03
CA ASP A 606 20.79 -14.36 -20.17
C ASP A 606 20.13 -14.90 -21.45
N TYR A 607 19.82 -14.01 -22.35
CA TYR A 607 19.24 -14.32 -23.65
C TYR A 607 20.28 -14.27 -24.78
N SER A 608 21.57 -14.13 -24.48
CA SER A 608 22.63 -14.04 -25.46
C SER A 608 22.83 -15.34 -26.26
N GLY A 609 23.26 -15.22 -27.52
CA GLY A 609 23.60 -16.37 -28.37
C GLY A 609 22.42 -16.95 -29.18
N PHE A 610 21.23 -16.37 -29.10
CA PHE A 610 20.08 -16.73 -29.91
C PHE A 610 19.77 -15.59 -30.90
N GLY A 611 19.32 -15.91 -32.12
CA GLY A 611 19.00 -14.90 -33.15
C GLY A 611 17.68 -14.15 -32.90
N PHE A 612 17.51 -13.55 -31.72
CA PHE A 612 16.35 -12.74 -31.41
C PHE A 612 16.42 -11.35 -32.04
N VAL A 613 15.28 -10.82 -32.43
CA VAL A 613 15.08 -9.37 -32.56
C VAL A 613 14.76 -8.83 -31.16
N ASN A 614 15.72 -8.14 -30.55
CA ASN A 614 15.50 -7.54 -29.22
C ASN A 614 14.82 -6.20 -29.36
N GLU A 615 13.67 -6.03 -28.70
CA GLU A 615 12.92 -4.79 -28.64
C GLU A 615 12.75 -4.35 -27.17
N PRO A 616 13.03 -3.08 -26.83
CA PRO A 616 12.73 -2.59 -25.50
C PRO A 616 11.22 -2.41 -25.31
N LEU A 617 10.71 -2.71 -24.11
CA LEU A 617 9.29 -2.54 -23.77
C LEU A 617 8.80 -1.09 -23.93
N ASP A 618 9.68 -0.12 -23.68
CA ASP A 618 9.41 1.32 -23.76
C ASP A 618 9.68 1.92 -25.15
N GLU A 619 9.71 1.10 -26.19
CA GLU A 619 9.82 1.62 -27.52
C GLU A 619 8.67 2.59 -27.80
N LYS A 620 9.03 3.82 -28.21
CA LYS A 620 8.04 4.82 -28.61
C LYS A 620 7.20 4.22 -29.71
N GLY A 621 5.95 3.90 -29.40
CA GLY A 621 5.02 3.33 -30.38
C GLY A 621 4.93 4.20 -31.64
N PRO A 622 4.34 3.67 -32.72
CA PRO A 622 4.15 4.43 -33.93
C PRO A 622 3.46 5.74 -33.64
N ALA A 623 4.11 6.85 -33.92
CA ALA A 623 3.55 8.18 -33.73
C ALA A 623 2.91 8.63 -35.05
N ASP A 624 1.58 8.83 -35.02
CA ASP A 624 0.83 9.42 -36.13
C ASP A 624 1.14 10.92 -36.20
N LEU A 625 1.75 11.37 -37.29
CA LEU A 625 2.07 12.76 -37.55
C LEU A 625 0.90 13.53 -38.18
N LYS A 626 -0.19 12.85 -38.58
CA LYS A 626 -1.37 13.44 -39.23
C LYS A 626 -1.98 14.60 -38.42
N PRO A 627 -2.24 14.48 -37.09
CA PRO A 627 -2.78 15.58 -36.30
C PRO A 627 -1.90 16.84 -36.32
N TRP A 628 -0.57 16.65 -36.24
CA TRP A 628 0.40 17.75 -36.24
C TRP A 628 0.47 18.46 -37.60
N LEU A 629 0.37 17.71 -38.70
CA LEU A 629 0.35 18.29 -40.05
C LEU A 629 -0.96 19.03 -40.31
N ILE A 630 -2.10 18.53 -39.81
CA ILE A 630 -3.38 19.24 -39.88
C ILE A 630 -3.30 20.54 -39.08
N ALA A 631 -2.76 20.50 -37.87
CA ALA A 631 -2.56 21.69 -37.04
C ALA A 631 -1.66 22.73 -37.74
N ALA A 632 -0.56 22.28 -38.37
CA ALA A 632 0.31 23.16 -39.16
C ALA A 632 -0.44 23.78 -40.32
N ALA A 633 -1.24 23.00 -41.06
CA ALA A 633 -2.05 23.50 -42.17
C ALA A 633 -3.07 24.57 -41.70
N PHE A 634 -3.71 24.40 -40.54
CA PHE A 634 -4.60 25.39 -39.92
C PHE A 634 -3.87 26.67 -39.52
N LEU A 635 -2.66 26.55 -38.94
CA LEU A 635 -1.86 27.72 -38.58
C LEU A 635 -1.41 28.52 -39.85
N LEU A 636 -0.99 27.80 -40.89
CA LEU A 636 -0.65 28.44 -42.14
C LEU A 636 -1.86 29.08 -42.82
N PHE A 637 -3.05 28.46 -42.74
CA PHE A 637 -4.29 29.03 -43.25
C PHE A 637 -4.70 30.32 -42.50
N ALA A 638 -4.51 30.32 -41.14
CA ALA A 638 -4.72 31.52 -40.36
C ALA A 638 -3.79 32.66 -40.77
N ALA A 639 -2.52 32.33 -41.02
CA ALA A 639 -1.53 33.28 -41.51
C ALA A 639 -1.94 33.84 -42.87
N ASP A 640 -2.46 33.01 -43.80
CA ASP A 640 -2.98 33.44 -45.12
C ASP A 640 -4.16 34.38 -44.94
N CYS A 641 -5.12 34.08 -44.04
CA CYS A 641 -6.24 34.95 -43.75
C CYS A 641 -5.79 36.32 -43.22
N LEU A 642 -4.85 36.33 -42.21
CA LEU A 642 -4.29 37.56 -41.64
C LEU A 642 -3.54 38.39 -42.69
N ALA A 643 -2.69 37.72 -43.51
CA ALA A 643 -1.96 38.34 -44.56
C ALA A 643 -2.87 38.94 -45.65
N SER A 644 -3.95 38.23 -46.00
CA SER A 644 -4.96 38.69 -46.95
C SER A 644 -5.75 39.89 -46.40
N LEU A 645 -6.10 39.88 -45.12
CA LEU A 645 -6.75 41.02 -44.45
C LEU A 645 -5.82 42.23 -44.31
N TRP A 646 -4.53 41.99 -44.10
CA TRP A 646 -3.52 43.06 -44.04
C TRP A 646 -3.33 43.72 -45.43
N LEU A 647 -3.22 42.92 -46.48
CA LEU A 647 -3.10 43.40 -47.83
C LEU A 647 -4.36 44.12 -48.36
N SER A 648 -5.54 43.75 -47.91
CA SER A 648 -6.79 44.40 -48.26
C SER A 648 -7.06 45.70 -47.46
N GLY A 649 -6.14 46.12 -46.57
CA GLY A 649 -6.33 47.29 -45.69
C GLY A 649 -7.39 47.14 -44.60
N GLY A 650 -7.97 45.97 -44.46
CA GLY A 650 -9.06 45.67 -43.55
C GLY A 650 -8.73 45.78 -42.06
N LEU A 651 -7.46 45.61 -41.68
CA LEU A 651 -6.98 45.71 -40.28
C LEU A 651 -7.10 47.15 -39.72
N ARG A 652 -7.17 48.18 -40.57
CA ARG A 652 -7.32 49.57 -40.12
C ARG A 652 -8.78 49.99 -39.88
N LYS A 653 -9.75 49.27 -40.40
CA LYS A 653 -11.17 49.67 -40.36
C LYS A 653 -12.11 48.78 -39.53
N ARG A 654 -11.72 47.55 -39.17
CA ARG A 654 -12.58 46.62 -38.39
C ARG A 654 -11.76 45.74 -37.44
N ALA A 655 -11.52 46.22 -36.25
CA ALA A 655 -10.86 45.43 -35.17
C ALA A 655 -11.63 44.15 -34.79
N GLY A 656 -12.94 44.09 -35.05
CA GLY A 656 -13.79 42.94 -34.73
C GLY A 656 -13.57 41.68 -35.62
N GLY A 657 -13.18 41.86 -36.89
CA GLY A 657 -13.01 40.76 -37.82
C GLY A 657 -11.71 39.98 -37.59
N ALA A 658 -10.64 40.65 -37.15
CA ALA A 658 -9.36 40.02 -36.82
C ALA A 658 -9.48 39.17 -35.55
N LEU A 659 -10.24 39.62 -34.56
CA LEU A 659 -10.54 38.86 -33.33
C LEU A 659 -11.35 37.59 -33.61
N ALA A 660 -12.33 37.64 -34.54
CA ALA A 660 -13.11 36.48 -34.91
C ALA A 660 -12.29 35.41 -35.66
N CYS A 661 -11.37 35.82 -36.56
CA CYS A 661 -10.44 34.91 -37.22
C CYS A 661 -9.45 34.31 -36.23
N PHE A 662 -8.94 35.07 -35.25
CA PHE A 662 -8.04 34.58 -34.22
C PHE A 662 -8.75 33.60 -33.25
N ALA A 663 -10.02 33.89 -32.90
CA ALA A 663 -10.84 33.00 -32.06
C ALA A 663 -11.18 31.69 -32.80
N LEU A 664 -11.50 31.72 -34.09
CA LEU A 664 -11.75 30.51 -34.88
C LEU A 664 -10.48 29.65 -35.06
N VAL A 665 -9.33 30.26 -35.20
CA VAL A 665 -8.05 29.56 -35.32
C VAL A 665 -7.59 29.00 -33.97
N ALA A 666 -7.74 29.78 -32.90
CA ALA A 666 -7.45 29.29 -31.54
C ALA A 666 -8.39 28.13 -31.16
N PHE A 667 -9.66 28.22 -31.51
CA PHE A 667 -10.64 27.16 -31.31
C PHE A 667 -10.34 25.93 -32.17
N GLY A 668 -9.94 26.08 -33.41
CA GLY A 668 -9.57 24.98 -34.32
C GLY A 668 -8.26 24.29 -33.91
N THR A 669 -7.24 25.04 -33.44
CA THR A 669 -6.01 24.47 -32.88
C THR A 669 -6.26 23.80 -31.55
N LEU A 670 -7.13 24.35 -30.69
CA LEU A 670 -7.53 23.72 -29.41
C LEU A 670 -8.30 22.41 -29.69
N LEU A 671 -9.16 22.38 -30.70
CA LEU A 671 -9.91 21.19 -31.09
C LEU A 671 -9.00 20.09 -31.66
N VAL A 672 -7.96 20.43 -32.41
CA VAL A 672 -6.98 19.47 -32.95
C VAL A 672 -6.00 18.99 -31.88
N LEU A 673 -5.64 19.84 -30.93
CA LEU A 673 -4.82 19.45 -29.76
C LEU A 673 -5.61 18.68 -28.70
N ALA A 674 -6.95 18.87 -28.67
CA ALA A 674 -7.84 18.18 -27.74
C ALA A 674 -8.40 16.85 -28.26
N THR A 675 -8.10 16.46 -29.52
CA THR A 675 -8.48 15.13 -29.98
C THR A 675 -7.41 14.12 -29.56
N PRO A 676 -7.63 13.34 -28.50
CA PRO A 676 -6.78 12.19 -28.24
C PRO A 676 -6.97 11.19 -29.38
N THR A 677 -5.86 10.71 -29.93
CA THR A 677 -5.83 9.60 -30.88
C THR A 677 -6.31 8.30 -30.22
N ARG A 678 -7.63 8.17 -30.01
CA ARG A 678 -8.28 6.90 -29.68
C ARG A 678 -9.72 6.93 -30.16
N LEU A 679 -9.92 6.57 -31.42
CA LEU A 679 -11.19 6.00 -31.86
C LEU A 679 -11.09 4.48 -31.72
N ALA A 680 -11.20 4.01 -30.48
CA ALA A 680 -11.71 2.69 -30.19
C ALA A 680 -13.07 2.94 -29.55
N ALA A 681 -14.12 2.37 -30.13
CA ALA A 681 -15.46 2.39 -29.58
C ALA A 681 -15.41 1.72 -28.19
N GLU A 682 -15.54 2.54 -27.16
CA GLU A 682 -15.67 2.11 -25.77
C GLU A 682 -17.15 2.10 -25.43
N PRO A 683 -17.67 1.05 -24.78
CA PRO A 683 -18.98 1.16 -24.13
C PRO A 683 -18.84 2.19 -23.00
N ALA A 684 -19.82 3.08 -22.94
CA ALA A 684 -19.87 4.20 -22.01
C ALA A 684 -19.71 3.73 -20.55
N THR A 685 -18.49 3.82 -20.03
CA THR A 685 -18.21 3.98 -18.61
C THR A 685 -17.71 5.41 -18.45
N ALA A 686 -18.41 6.16 -17.61
CA ALA A 686 -18.11 7.56 -17.32
C ALA A 686 -16.66 7.67 -16.82
N THR A 687 -15.79 8.26 -17.64
CA THR A 687 -14.42 8.62 -17.25
C THR A 687 -14.47 9.91 -16.46
N ALA A 688 -14.13 9.84 -15.17
CA ALA A 688 -13.92 10.98 -14.30
C ALA A 688 -12.83 11.92 -14.84
N PRO A 689 -12.95 13.26 -14.71
CA PRO A 689 -11.96 14.21 -15.15
C PRO A 689 -10.61 14.07 -14.42
N PRO A 690 -9.48 14.52 -15.00
CA PRO A 690 -8.14 14.32 -14.40
C PRO A 690 -7.95 14.92 -13.00
N ALA A 691 -8.80 15.87 -12.58
CA ALA A 691 -8.82 16.38 -11.21
C ALA A 691 -9.25 15.32 -10.18
N ASP A 692 -10.09 14.35 -10.57
CA ASP A 692 -10.62 13.31 -9.68
C ASP A 692 -9.56 12.26 -9.34
N LEU A 693 -8.65 11.95 -10.27
CA LEU A 693 -7.57 10.98 -10.01
C LEU A 693 -6.59 11.47 -8.94
N ALA A 694 -6.29 12.76 -8.91
CA ALA A 694 -5.45 13.36 -7.87
C ALA A 694 -6.13 13.35 -6.50
N SER A 695 -7.47 13.38 -6.46
CA SER A 695 -8.27 13.34 -5.24
C SER A 695 -8.40 11.93 -4.65
N VAL A 696 -8.26 10.89 -5.50
CA VAL A 696 -8.24 9.48 -5.08
C VAL A 696 -6.86 9.08 -4.52
N LEU A 697 -5.79 9.66 -5.05
CA LEU A 697 -4.41 9.31 -4.68
C LEU A 697 -3.92 9.97 -3.39
N ARG A 698 -4.54 11.09 -2.97
CA ARG A 698 -4.20 11.80 -1.72
C ARG A 698 -5.47 12.33 -1.09
N THR A 699 -5.57 12.23 0.23
CA THR A 699 -6.66 12.88 0.98
C THR A 699 -6.65 14.38 0.68
N ARG A 700 -7.76 14.93 0.20
CA ARG A 700 -7.91 16.35 -0.09
C ARG A 700 -9.12 16.90 0.67
N LEU A 701 -8.97 18.10 1.19
CA LEU A 701 -10.10 18.86 1.72
C LEU A 701 -10.79 19.57 0.56
N ALA A 702 -12.11 19.71 0.61
CA ALA A 702 -12.86 20.37 -0.44
C ALA A 702 -13.83 21.41 0.11
N TYR A 703 -14.07 22.45 -0.69
CA TYR A 703 -15.13 23.42 -0.42
C TYR A 703 -16.07 23.57 -1.63
N VAL A 704 -17.31 23.79 -1.32
CA VAL A 704 -18.32 24.05 -2.36
C VAL A 704 -18.13 25.47 -2.87
N ALA A 705 -17.93 25.61 -4.18
CA ALA A 705 -17.80 26.91 -4.83
C ALA A 705 -19.10 27.71 -4.68
N SER A 706 -19.05 28.81 -3.93
CA SER A 706 -20.21 29.62 -3.62
C SER A 706 -20.60 30.56 -4.78
N GLY A 707 -19.69 30.76 -5.74
CA GLY A 707 -19.80 31.75 -6.80
C GLY A 707 -19.59 33.22 -6.33
N ASP A 708 -19.12 33.41 -5.09
CA ASP A 708 -18.58 34.67 -4.59
C ASP A 708 -17.06 34.53 -4.45
N ALA A 709 -16.34 35.28 -5.30
CA ALA A 709 -14.87 35.15 -5.38
C ALA A 709 -14.13 35.41 -4.05
N ARG A 710 -14.70 36.29 -3.18
CA ARG A 710 -14.09 36.56 -1.86
C ARG A 710 -14.29 35.39 -0.91
N VAL A 711 -15.50 34.83 -0.89
CA VAL A 711 -15.83 33.69 -0.03
C VAL A 711 -15.09 32.45 -0.46
N ASP A 712 -15.01 32.23 -1.76
CA ASP A 712 -14.29 31.10 -2.35
C ASP A 712 -12.78 31.19 -2.05
N GLU A 713 -12.19 32.41 -2.11
CA GLU A 713 -10.79 32.64 -1.77
C GLU A 713 -10.53 32.43 -0.26
N VAL A 714 -11.39 32.92 0.63
CA VAL A 714 -11.30 32.66 2.07
C VAL A 714 -11.36 31.16 2.36
N SER A 715 -12.29 30.45 1.72
CA SER A 715 -12.43 29.00 1.88
C SER A 715 -11.18 28.26 1.41
N ARG A 716 -10.65 28.63 0.26
CA ARG A 716 -9.41 28.06 -0.29
C ARG A 716 -8.21 28.30 0.64
N GLN A 717 -8.02 29.53 1.12
CA GLN A 717 -6.91 29.88 2.03
C GLN A 717 -7.04 29.16 3.37
N GLY A 718 -8.24 29.12 3.95
CA GLY A 718 -8.50 28.42 5.20
C GLY A 718 -8.20 26.93 5.13
N LEU A 719 -8.72 26.25 4.10
CA LEU A 719 -8.46 24.82 3.91
C LEU A 719 -7.01 24.53 3.53
N ALA A 720 -6.34 25.40 2.77
CA ALA A 720 -4.91 25.26 2.46
C ALA A 720 -4.04 25.38 3.72
N SER A 721 -4.35 26.35 4.60
CA SER A 721 -3.68 26.47 5.87
C SER A 721 -3.95 25.25 6.79
N LEU A 722 -5.20 24.81 6.88
CA LEU A 722 -5.56 23.62 7.65
C LEU A 722 -4.86 22.36 7.12
N SER A 723 -4.73 22.18 5.78
CA SER A 723 -3.97 21.09 5.17
C SER A 723 -2.49 21.13 5.59
N ARG A 724 -1.86 22.32 5.62
CA ARG A 724 -0.48 22.47 6.10
C ARG A 724 -0.34 22.13 7.59
N VAL A 725 -1.32 22.51 8.41
CA VAL A 725 -1.33 22.19 9.84
C VAL A 725 -1.52 20.69 10.07
N LEU A 726 -2.42 20.04 9.33
CA LEU A 726 -2.60 18.59 9.36
C LEU A 726 -1.30 17.86 8.99
N ALA A 727 -0.62 18.26 7.93
CA ALA A 727 0.65 17.67 7.53
C ALA A 727 1.77 17.84 8.58
N ARG A 728 1.75 18.94 9.35
CA ARG A 728 2.75 19.19 10.40
C ARG A 728 2.45 18.50 11.72
N ARG A 729 1.18 18.29 12.06
CA ARG A 729 0.74 17.84 13.40
C ARG A 729 0.18 16.42 13.43
N THR A 730 -0.09 15.82 12.25
CA THR A 730 -0.65 14.48 12.13
C THR A 730 0.15 13.66 11.11
N SER A 731 -0.17 12.39 10.97
CA SER A 731 0.39 11.52 9.92
C SER A 731 -0.25 11.72 8.53
N LEU A 732 -1.21 12.64 8.41
CA LEU A 732 -1.86 12.94 7.13
C LEU A 732 -0.97 13.86 6.29
N SER A 733 -0.91 13.59 4.99
CA SER A 733 -0.28 14.46 3.99
C SER A 733 -1.33 14.92 2.98
N PRO A 734 -2.22 15.87 3.36
CA PRO A 734 -3.29 16.31 2.46
C PRO A 734 -2.73 17.02 1.24
N GLY A 735 -3.41 16.84 0.10
CA GLY A 735 -3.16 17.63 -1.09
C GLY A 735 -3.76 19.04 -0.99
N ASP A 736 -3.56 19.85 -2.04
CA ASP A 736 -4.17 21.17 -2.13
C ASP A 736 -5.69 21.08 -2.10
N PRO A 737 -6.40 22.02 -1.44
CA PRO A 737 -7.85 22.02 -1.36
C PRO A 737 -8.50 22.14 -2.73
N ALA A 738 -9.63 21.47 -2.92
CA ALA A 738 -10.40 21.46 -4.15
C ALA A 738 -11.64 22.36 -4.03
N ALA A 739 -11.88 23.20 -5.05
CA ALA A 739 -13.18 23.84 -5.26
C ALA A 739 -14.08 22.86 -6.02
N ILE A 740 -15.26 22.56 -5.52
CA ILE A 740 -16.18 21.59 -6.12
C ILE A 740 -17.53 22.21 -6.42
N ASP A 741 -18.16 21.73 -7.51
CA ASP A 741 -19.55 21.97 -7.84
C ASP A 741 -20.35 20.68 -7.56
N PRO A 742 -21.24 20.65 -6.55
CA PRO A 742 -21.98 19.44 -6.20
C PRO A 742 -22.86 18.89 -7.34
N ALA A 743 -23.17 19.71 -8.34
CA ALA A 743 -23.95 19.25 -9.49
C ALA A 743 -23.11 18.41 -10.47
N ARG A 744 -21.80 18.65 -10.55
CA ARG A 744 -20.92 18.10 -11.58
C ARG A 744 -19.88 17.13 -11.01
N ASP A 745 -19.30 17.46 -9.85
CA ASP A 745 -18.14 16.76 -9.31
C ASP A 745 -18.54 15.56 -8.43
N GLU A 746 -17.69 14.55 -8.34
CA GLU A 746 -17.90 13.39 -7.48
C GLU A 746 -17.50 13.71 -6.03
N LEU A 747 -18.46 13.64 -5.11
CA LEU A 747 -18.28 14.04 -3.72
C LEU A 747 -17.60 12.97 -2.88
N SER A 748 -17.72 11.70 -3.24
CA SER A 748 -17.20 10.54 -2.46
C SER A 748 -15.68 10.51 -2.33
N PHE A 749 -14.95 11.29 -3.13
CA PHE A 749 -13.49 11.40 -3.05
C PHE A 749 -13.00 12.25 -1.88
N TYR A 750 -13.88 12.98 -1.22
CA TYR A 750 -13.52 13.91 -0.16
C TYR A 750 -14.09 13.45 1.18
N PRO A 751 -13.28 13.37 2.24
CA PRO A 751 -13.76 12.96 3.56
C PRO A 751 -14.67 14.01 4.21
N LEU A 752 -14.46 15.27 3.86
CA LEU A 752 -15.13 16.42 4.44
C LEU A 752 -15.38 17.48 3.37
N LEU A 753 -16.59 18.03 3.32
CA LEU A 753 -16.94 19.16 2.47
C LEU A 753 -17.23 20.39 3.33
N TYR A 754 -16.57 21.49 3.04
CA TYR A 754 -16.88 22.79 3.63
C TYR A 754 -17.83 23.57 2.69
N TRP A 755 -19.01 23.93 3.18
CA TRP A 755 -20.01 24.65 2.39
C TRP A 755 -20.28 26.03 2.97
N PRO A 756 -19.62 27.09 2.48
CA PRO A 756 -19.90 28.47 2.90
C PRO A 756 -21.25 28.93 2.35
N VAL A 757 -22.13 29.38 3.22
CA VAL A 757 -23.45 29.85 2.84
C VAL A 757 -23.39 31.32 2.39
N VAL A 758 -23.92 31.61 1.22
CA VAL A 758 -24.03 32.96 0.63
C VAL A 758 -25.45 33.24 0.24
N ALA A 759 -26.20 33.96 1.09
CA ALA A 759 -27.65 34.23 0.91
C ALA A 759 -28.01 35.02 -0.37
N THR A 760 -27.04 35.76 -0.93
CA THR A 760 -27.23 36.54 -2.17
C THR A 760 -27.17 35.69 -3.44
N LYS A 761 -26.75 34.44 -3.33
CA LYS A 761 -26.64 33.52 -4.46
C LYS A 761 -27.88 32.63 -4.58
N PRO A 762 -28.23 32.21 -5.81
CA PRO A 762 -29.34 31.28 -6.00
C PRO A 762 -29.09 29.93 -5.32
N GLN A 763 -30.19 29.24 -5.01
CA GLN A 763 -30.10 27.85 -4.51
C GLN A 763 -29.50 26.95 -5.58
N PRO A 764 -28.71 25.96 -5.19
CA PRO A 764 -28.20 24.98 -6.13
C PRO A 764 -29.34 24.13 -6.73
N PRO A 765 -29.14 23.53 -7.92
CA PRO A 765 -30.15 22.69 -8.54
C PRO A 765 -30.48 21.47 -7.66
N ARG A 766 -31.72 20.97 -7.78
CA ARG A 766 -32.21 19.83 -6.99
C ARG A 766 -31.30 18.59 -7.08
N GLU A 767 -30.67 18.38 -8.22
CA GLU A 767 -29.71 17.28 -8.43
C GLU A 767 -28.47 17.43 -7.52
N ALA A 768 -27.93 18.63 -7.37
CA ALA A 768 -26.82 18.92 -6.48
C ALA A 768 -27.18 18.66 -5.00
N VAL A 769 -28.42 19.06 -4.60
CA VAL A 769 -28.93 18.82 -3.25
C VAL A 769 -29.11 17.31 -3.00
N ALA A 770 -29.66 16.58 -3.97
CA ALA A 770 -29.84 15.14 -3.89
C ALA A 770 -28.48 14.41 -3.79
N LYS A 771 -27.48 14.86 -4.53
CA LYS A 771 -26.13 14.32 -4.49
C LYS A 771 -25.44 14.59 -3.15
N ALA A 772 -25.59 15.79 -2.57
CA ALA A 772 -25.13 16.12 -1.24
C ALA A 772 -25.83 15.28 -0.16
N ALA A 773 -27.14 15.05 -0.28
CA ALA A 773 -27.89 14.17 0.61
C ALA A 773 -27.43 12.71 0.51
N ALA A 774 -27.15 12.21 -0.70
CA ALA A 774 -26.59 10.87 -0.91
C ALA A 774 -25.19 10.75 -0.29
N PHE A 775 -24.34 11.75 -0.43
CA PHE A 775 -23.02 11.82 0.19
C PHE A 775 -23.10 11.73 1.72
N MET A 776 -23.99 12.47 2.36
CA MET A 776 -24.24 12.41 3.80
C MET A 776 -24.74 11.01 4.24
N LYS A 777 -25.64 10.38 3.47
CA LYS A 777 -26.14 9.02 3.75
C LYS A 777 -25.07 7.93 3.61
N GLN A 778 -24.06 8.17 2.80
CA GLN A 778 -22.92 7.26 2.60
C GLN A 778 -21.79 7.44 3.61
N GLY A 779 -21.98 8.29 4.63
CA GLY A 779 -21.01 8.54 5.69
C GLY A 779 -20.11 9.76 5.47
N GLY A 780 -20.33 10.55 4.42
CA GLY A 780 -19.65 11.83 4.21
C GLY A 780 -20.17 12.91 5.15
N THR A 781 -19.29 13.83 5.56
CA THR A 781 -19.65 14.97 6.42
C THR A 781 -19.63 16.28 5.66
N ILE A 782 -20.67 17.10 5.82
CA ILE A 782 -20.73 18.45 5.28
C ILE A 782 -20.75 19.46 6.44
N ILE A 783 -19.85 20.44 6.40
CA ILE A 783 -19.84 21.59 7.30
C ILE A 783 -20.53 22.75 6.60
N PHE A 784 -21.73 23.10 7.02
CA PHE A 784 -22.42 24.33 6.59
C PHE A 784 -22.01 25.49 7.48
N ASP A 785 -21.41 26.52 6.92
CA ASP A 785 -21.01 27.71 7.66
C ASP A 785 -21.77 28.94 7.18
N THR A 786 -22.69 29.42 8.03
CA THR A 786 -23.53 30.61 7.73
C THR A 786 -22.75 31.92 7.89
N ARG A 787 -21.64 31.92 8.64
CA ARG A 787 -20.71 33.04 8.84
C ARG A 787 -21.35 34.31 9.42
N ASP A 788 -22.51 34.16 10.04
CA ASP A 788 -23.38 35.24 10.51
C ASP A 788 -23.41 35.37 12.04
N ALA A 789 -22.38 34.87 12.74
CA ALA A 789 -22.31 34.87 14.23
C ALA A 789 -22.53 36.24 14.87
N LEU A 790 -22.16 37.34 14.19
CA LEU A 790 -22.37 38.68 14.71
C LEU A 790 -23.81 39.21 14.55
N THR A 791 -24.57 38.66 13.64
CA THR A 791 -25.96 39.08 13.32
C THR A 791 -27.02 38.11 13.83
N ALA A 792 -26.64 36.84 13.99
CA ALA A 792 -27.49 35.80 14.57
C ALA A 792 -27.72 36.04 16.07
N ARG A 793 -28.95 36.15 16.51
CA ARG A 793 -29.33 36.28 17.93
C ARG A 793 -30.06 35.02 18.36
N PRO A 794 -29.66 34.42 19.50
CA PRO A 794 -30.41 33.30 20.10
C PRO A 794 -31.85 33.65 20.31
N GLY A 795 -32.76 32.86 19.72
CA GLY A 795 -34.23 33.15 19.80
C GLY A 795 -34.77 34.33 18.96
N GLY A 796 -33.89 34.97 18.16
CA GLY A 796 -34.27 36.03 17.26
C GLY A 796 -34.79 35.52 15.89
N PRO A 797 -35.23 36.44 15.00
CA PRO A 797 -35.63 36.05 13.66
C PRO A 797 -34.42 35.47 12.89
N PRO A 798 -34.65 34.46 12.04
CA PRO A 798 -33.57 33.82 11.27
C PRO A 798 -32.93 34.83 10.31
N THR A 799 -31.60 34.81 10.25
CA THR A 799 -30.78 35.60 9.33
C THR A 799 -31.06 35.23 7.86
N PRO A 800 -30.65 36.04 6.90
CA PRO A 800 -30.78 35.69 5.48
C PRO A 800 -30.05 34.37 5.15
N GLU A 801 -28.82 34.15 5.71
CA GLU A 801 -28.03 32.97 5.55
C GLU A 801 -28.71 31.75 6.19
N GLY A 802 -29.24 31.90 7.38
CA GLY A 802 -30.01 30.85 8.06
C GLY A 802 -31.29 30.47 7.33
N LYS A 803 -31.99 31.44 6.68
CA LYS A 803 -33.15 31.15 5.81
C LYS A 803 -32.73 30.40 4.55
N TRP A 804 -31.64 30.83 3.94
CA TRP A 804 -31.09 30.20 2.73
C TRP A 804 -30.71 28.73 3.01
N LEU A 805 -30.00 28.47 4.12
CA LEU A 805 -29.63 27.13 4.52
C LEU A 805 -30.85 26.26 4.82
N ARG A 806 -31.84 26.80 5.51
CA ARG A 806 -33.11 26.07 5.79
C ARG A 806 -33.82 25.68 4.48
N THR A 807 -33.86 26.58 3.50
CA THR A 807 -34.45 26.27 2.17
C THR A 807 -33.63 25.21 1.43
N LEU A 808 -32.30 25.21 1.56
CA LEU A 808 -31.43 24.20 0.95
C LEU A 808 -31.70 22.82 1.54
N LEU A 809 -31.83 22.73 2.86
CA LEU A 809 -32.07 21.49 3.58
C LEU A 809 -33.55 21.05 3.60
N ASP A 810 -34.45 21.85 3.05
CA ASP A 810 -35.86 21.48 2.95
C ASP A 810 -36.03 20.25 2.05
N GLY A 811 -36.54 19.16 2.63
CA GLY A 811 -36.68 17.88 1.91
C GLY A 811 -35.40 16.99 1.95
N VAL A 812 -34.32 17.40 2.63
CA VAL A 812 -33.18 16.56 2.96
C VAL A 812 -33.43 15.92 4.33
N ASP A 813 -33.16 14.61 4.42
CA ASP A 813 -33.27 13.85 5.66
C ASP A 813 -32.08 14.21 6.57
N VAL A 814 -32.22 15.32 7.33
CA VAL A 814 -31.20 15.80 8.27
C VAL A 814 -31.54 15.23 9.64
N PRO A 815 -30.57 14.63 10.38
CA PRO A 815 -30.79 14.12 11.72
C PRO A 815 -31.14 15.27 12.70
N GLU A 816 -31.71 14.92 13.86
CA GLU A 816 -31.89 15.87 14.95
C GLU A 816 -30.53 16.44 15.39
N LEU A 817 -30.46 17.74 15.58
CA LEU A 817 -29.24 18.47 15.88
C LEU A 817 -29.23 19.00 17.32
N GLU A 818 -28.09 18.89 17.99
CA GLU A 818 -27.82 19.55 19.27
C GLU A 818 -26.58 20.46 19.19
N ALA A 819 -26.51 21.47 20.07
CA ALA A 819 -25.27 22.22 20.24
C ALA A 819 -24.17 21.25 20.72
N ILE A 820 -22.98 21.29 20.12
CA ILE A 820 -21.92 20.34 20.43
C ILE A 820 -21.65 20.31 21.94
N PRO A 821 -21.92 19.20 22.63
CA PRO A 821 -21.62 19.08 24.06
C PRO A 821 -20.14 18.88 24.29
N ALA A 822 -19.60 19.32 25.42
CA ALA A 822 -18.18 19.23 25.75
C ALA A 822 -17.65 17.79 25.85
N ASP A 823 -18.54 16.82 26.07
CA ASP A 823 -18.22 15.39 26.10
C ASP A 823 -18.33 14.68 24.74
N HIS A 824 -18.73 15.38 23.67
CA HIS A 824 -18.83 14.80 22.35
C HIS A 824 -17.47 14.35 21.80
N VAL A 825 -17.42 13.23 21.06
CA VAL A 825 -16.19 12.66 20.49
C VAL A 825 -15.40 13.69 19.65
N VAL A 826 -16.08 14.52 18.86
CA VAL A 826 -15.42 15.53 18.00
C VAL A 826 -14.61 16.55 18.79
N THR A 827 -14.97 16.84 20.06
CA THR A 827 -14.21 17.76 20.92
C THR A 827 -12.93 17.13 21.50
N LYS A 828 -12.77 15.81 21.38
CA LYS A 828 -11.68 15.03 21.99
C LYS A 828 -10.92 14.14 21.01
N THR A 829 -11.23 14.20 19.71
CA THR A 829 -10.68 13.30 18.70
C THR A 829 -9.16 13.39 18.59
N PHE A 830 -8.58 14.59 18.62
CA PHE A 830 -7.15 14.81 18.59
C PHE A 830 -6.69 15.78 19.67
N TYR A 831 -7.36 16.91 19.81
CA TYR A 831 -7.17 17.90 20.88
C TYR A 831 -8.37 17.92 21.82
N LEU A 832 -8.15 18.27 23.10
CA LEU A 832 -9.23 18.53 24.04
C LEU A 832 -9.71 19.95 23.84
N LEU A 833 -10.98 20.13 23.50
CA LEU A 833 -11.60 21.40 23.19
C LEU A 833 -12.91 21.56 23.96
N ASP A 834 -13.21 22.76 24.39
CA ASP A 834 -14.50 23.11 25.03
C ASP A 834 -15.58 23.47 23.98
N GLY A 835 -15.19 23.67 22.72
CA GLY A 835 -16.07 24.05 21.63
C GLY A 835 -15.31 24.39 20.36
N PHE A 836 -16.04 24.79 19.32
CA PHE A 836 -15.47 25.15 18.02
C PHE A 836 -15.53 26.65 17.79
N VAL A 837 -14.37 27.25 17.64
CA VAL A 837 -14.21 28.66 17.34
C VAL A 837 -13.68 28.82 15.91
N GLY A 838 -14.04 29.91 15.27
CA GLY A 838 -13.53 30.31 13.96
C GLY A 838 -13.05 31.75 14.03
N ARG A 839 -13.39 32.53 12.98
CA ARG A 839 -13.21 34.00 13.02
C ARG A 839 -13.97 34.62 14.20
N TYR A 840 -15.10 34.01 14.54
CA TYR A 840 -15.96 34.43 15.67
C TYR A 840 -15.99 33.32 16.73
N THR A 841 -16.29 33.71 17.96
CA THR A 841 -16.43 32.80 19.12
C THR A 841 -17.87 32.77 19.68
N SER A 842 -18.73 33.66 19.22
CA SER A 842 -20.08 33.85 19.76
C SER A 842 -21.14 32.94 19.13
N GLY A 843 -20.83 32.30 18.00
CA GLY A 843 -21.76 31.43 17.29
C GLY A 843 -21.78 30.02 17.87
N THR A 844 -22.97 29.41 17.86
CA THR A 844 -23.15 28.01 18.25
C THR A 844 -22.80 27.09 17.07
N THR A 845 -22.09 26.02 17.36
CA THR A 845 -21.85 24.95 16.38
C THR A 845 -22.75 23.76 16.72
N TRP A 846 -23.51 23.29 15.75
CA TRP A 846 -24.48 22.21 15.87
C TRP A 846 -23.98 20.95 15.19
N ILE A 847 -24.30 19.82 15.81
CA ILE A 847 -23.94 18.48 15.31
C ILE A 847 -25.14 17.55 15.54
N GLU A 848 -25.13 16.37 14.95
CA GLU A 848 -26.17 15.36 15.19
C GLU A 848 -26.28 15.02 16.69
N ALA A 849 -27.51 15.01 17.19
CA ALA A 849 -27.80 14.77 18.60
C ALA A 849 -27.42 13.35 19.04
N LEU A 850 -26.70 13.25 20.15
CA LEU A 850 -26.43 11.97 20.80
C LEU A 850 -27.70 11.40 21.47
N PRO A 851 -27.79 10.07 21.66
CA PRO A 851 -28.86 9.48 22.45
C PRO A 851 -28.98 10.15 23.81
N PRO A 852 -30.18 10.27 24.41
CA PRO A 852 -30.37 10.89 25.73
C PRO A 852 -29.54 10.16 26.76
N PRO A 853 -29.03 10.88 27.79
CA PRO A 853 -28.25 10.27 28.87
C PRO A 853 -29.07 9.21 29.57
N PRO A 854 -28.47 8.04 29.92
CA PRO A 854 -29.16 7.02 30.71
C PRO A 854 -29.60 7.56 32.07
N ALA A 855 -30.74 7.05 32.58
CA ALA A 855 -31.31 7.50 33.87
C ALA A 855 -30.42 7.17 35.09
N ASP A 856 -29.43 6.31 34.96
CA ASP A 856 -28.48 5.86 35.98
C ASP A 856 -27.25 6.77 36.13
N GLY A 857 -27.16 7.87 35.38
CA GLY A 857 -26.04 8.79 35.45
C GLY A 857 -24.75 8.27 34.79
N SER A 858 -24.80 7.14 34.08
CA SER A 858 -23.69 6.65 33.29
C SER A 858 -23.42 7.59 32.07
N PRO A 859 -22.18 7.59 31.51
CA PRO A 859 -21.87 8.35 30.30
C PRO A 859 -22.86 8.01 29.19
N ARG A 860 -23.22 9.01 28.37
CA ARG A 860 -24.05 8.78 27.19
C ARG A 860 -23.48 7.65 26.35
N PRO A 861 -24.26 6.63 25.95
CA PRO A 861 -23.76 5.59 25.08
C PRO A 861 -23.31 6.20 23.76
N ALA A 862 -22.15 5.80 23.27
CA ALA A 862 -21.77 6.06 21.89
C ALA A 862 -22.82 5.44 20.97
N ARG A 863 -23.11 6.10 19.86
CA ARG A 863 -24.03 5.56 18.86
C ARG A 863 -23.54 4.18 18.39
N ALA A 864 -24.44 3.22 18.26
CA ALA A 864 -24.09 1.91 17.74
C ALA A 864 -23.65 2.05 16.27
N GLY A 865 -22.37 1.75 15.99
CA GLY A 865 -21.72 1.84 14.68
C GLY A 865 -20.69 2.97 14.57
N ASP A 866 -19.81 2.89 13.57
CA ASP A 866 -18.75 3.87 13.28
C ASP A 866 -19.27 5.21 12.71
N SER A 867 -20.50 5.59 13.00
CA SER A 867 -21.18 6.71 12.37
C SER A 867 -20.64 8.06 12.83
N VAL A 868 -19.95 8.70 11.92
CA VAL A 868 -19.61 10.13 11.97
C VAL A 868 -20.88 10.94 11.67
N SER A 869 -21.06 12.08 12.34
CA SER A 869 -22.18 12.98 12.03
C SER A 869 -22.11 13.43 10.56
N PRO A 870 -23.18 13.26 9.77
CA PRO A 870 -23.18 13.64 8.38
C PRO A 870 -23.22 15.16 8.18
N VAL A 871 -23.58 15.92 9.22
CA VAL A 871 -23.77 17.35 9.14
C VAL A 871 -23.22 18.06 10.37
N VAL A 872 -22.51 19.16 10.13
CA VAL A 872 -22.11 20.15 11.12
C VAL A 872 -22.57 21.52 10.64
N ILE A 873 -23.26 22.28 11.48
CA ILE A 873 -23.71 23.64 11.15
C ILE A 873 -23.07 24.64 12.10
N THR A 874 -22.46 25.66 11.57
CA THR A 874 -21.83 26.72 12.38
C THR A 874 -22.07 28.10 11.79
N SER A 875 -21.90 29.13 12.62
CA SER A 875 -21.94 30.53 12.19
C SER A 875 -20.59 31.24 12.41
N ASN A 876 -19.55 30.51 12.85
CA ASN A 876 -18.32 31.10 13.36
C ASN A 876 -17.28 31.47 12.27
N ASP A 877 -17.58 31.30 10.98
CA ASP A 877 -16.65 31.56 9.86
C ASP A 877 -15.32 30.81 10.04
N LEU A 878 -15.44 29.46 10.04
CA LEU A 878 -14.32 28.58 10.33
C LEU A 878 -13.17 28.76 9.33
N ALA A 879 -13.46 28.90 8.04
CA ALA A 879 -12.43 29.03 7.01
C ALA A 879 -11.59 30.29 7.22
N ALA A 880 -12.21 31.43 7.57
CA ALA A 880 -11.47 32.64 7.91
C ALA A 880 -10.66 32.48 9.22
N GLY A 881 -11.16 31.67 10.15
CA GLY A 881 -10.46 31.33 11.39
C GLY A 881 -9.23 30.44 11.17
N TRP A 882 -9.24 29.59 10.13
CA TRP A 882 -8.10 28.72 9.76
C TRP A 882 -7.08 29.39 8.86
N ALA A 883 -7.47 30.44 8.13
CA ALA A 883 -6.63 31.08 7.12
C ALA A 883 -5.41 31.74 7.76
N ALA A 884 -4.23 31.27 7.37
CA ALA A 884 -2.94 31.80 7.81
C ALA A 884 -1.97 31.92 6.64
N ASP A 885 -1.04 32.86 6.77
CA ASP A 885 0.08 33.00 5.87
C ASP A 885 1.11 31.86 6.02
N PRO A 886 2.21 31.81 5.25
CA PRO A 886 3.25 30.79 5.39
C PRO A 886 3.95 30.81 6.75
N ASP A 887 3.99 31.97 7.43
CA ASP A 887 4.64 32.16 8.72
C ASP A 887 3.74 31.74 9.88
N GLY A 888 2.43 31.57 9.64
CA GLY A 888 1.43 31.08 10.58
C GLY A 888 0.53 32.17 11.16
N ASP A 889 0.68 33.41 10.72
CA ASP A 889 -0.12 34.55 11.18
C ASP A 889 -1.50 34.56 10.51
N SER A 890 -2.54 34.90 11.27
CA SER A 890 -3.91 34.92 10.77
C SER A 890 -4.12 35.96 9.68
N LEU A 891 -4.64 35.55 8.52
CA LEU A 891 -4.91 36.43 7.38
C LEU A 891 -6.13 37.36 7.60
N TYR A 892 -7.04 36.99 8.49
CA TYR A 892 -8.28 37.72 8.76
C TYR A 892 -8.39 38.11 10.23
N SER A 893 -8.91 39.30 10.50
CA SER A 893 -9.13 39.77 11.87
C SER A 893 -10.11 38.87 12.60
N LEU A 894 -9.69 38.27 13.69
CA LEU A 894 -10.49 37.42 14.58
C LEU A 894 -11.24 38.29 15.61
N VAL A 895 -12.39 37.83 16.07
CA VAL A 895 -13.23 38.53 17.07
C VAL A 895 -13.61 37.57 18.18
N PRO A 896 -13.23 37.83 19.45
CA PRO A 896 -12.52 38.99 20.03
C PRO A 896 -11.06 39.13 19.63
N GLY A 897 -10.41 38.08 19.10
CA GLY A 897 -9.07 38.12 18.53
C GLY A 897 -7.98 37.53 19.42
N GLY A 898 -6.78 37.53 18.85
CA GLY A 898 -5.55 37.02 19.48
C GLY A 898 -5.10 35.66 18.99
N GLU A 899 -3.81 35.38 19.19
CA GLU A 899 -3.12 34.17 18.75
C GLU A 899 -3.79 32.89 19.32
N ARG A 900 -4.28 32.96 20.56
CA ARG A 900 -4.97 31.85 21.21
C ARG A 900 -6.25 31.45 20.48
N GLN A 901 -7.04 32.42 19.97
CA GLN A 901 -8.26 32.12 19.21
C GLN A 901 -7.90 31.44 17.87
N HIS A 902 -6.85 31.92 17.20
CA HIS A 902 -6.37 31.33 15.96
C HIS A 902 -5.90 29.88 16.18
N GLU A 903 -5.10 29.64 17.20
CA GLU A 903 -4.66 28.29 17.56
C GLU A 903 -5.84 27.35 17.90
N LEU A 904 -6.85 27.82 18.65
CA LEU A 904 -8.06 27.04 18.94
C LEU A 904 -8.88 26.76 17.70
N ALA A 905 -8.96 27.70 16.76
CA ALA A 905 -9.62 27.49 15.47
C ALA A 905 -8.93 26.40 14.66
N LEU A 906 -7.59 26.42 14.57
CA LEU A 906 -6.80 25.40 13.89
C LEU A 906 -6.94 24.02 14.57
N ARG A 907 -6.92 23.95 15.90
CA ARG A 907 -7.19 22.69 16.65
C ARG A 907 -8.58 22.15 16.39
N GLY A 908 -9.57 23.02 16.31
CA GLY A 908 -10.93 22.66 15.93
C GLY A 908 -11.01 22.06 14.54
N GLY A 909 -10.32 22.67 13.58
CA GLY A 909 -10.21 22.15 12.22
C GLY A 909 -9.55 20.76 12.16
N VAL A 910 -8.45 20.58 12.89
CA VAL A 910 -7.79 19.25 13.01
C VAL A 910 -8.75 18.22 13.59
N ASN A 911 -9.46 18.56 14.68
CA ASN A 911 -10.42 17.64 15.28
C ASN A 911 -11.55 17.25 14.31
N LEU A 912 -12.12 18.19 13.57
CA LEU A 912 -13.15 17.93 12.56
C LEU A 912 -12.66 16.97 11.48
N VAL A 913 -11.48 17.21 10.92
CA VAL A 913 -10.93 16.32 9.89
C VAL A 913 -10.60 14.95 10.44
N MET A 914 -9.98 14.88 11.61
CA MET A 914 -9.65 13.59 12.25
C MET A 914 -10.92 12.82 12.62
N TYR A 915 -11.97 13.50 13.09
CA TYR A 915 -13.25 12.88 13.38
C TYR A 915 -13.89 12.24 12.14
N THR A 916 -13.86 12.92 11.00
CA THR A 916 -14.42 12.38 9.74
C THR A 916 -13.61 11.19 9.20
N LEU A 917 -12.32 11.12 9.47
CA LEU A 917 -11.44 10.03 9.00
C LEU A 917 -11.40 8.83 9.94
N THR A 918 -11.54 9.04 11.25
CA THR A 918 -11.37 7.98 12.26
C THR A 918 -12.69 7.50 12.87
N GLY A 919 -13.78 8.20 12.64
CA GLY A 919 -15.09 7.87 13.21
C GLY A 919 -15.09 7.84 14.72
N ASN A 920 -15.95 7.02 15.30
CA ASN A 920 -16.06 6.79 16.75
C ASN A 920 -15.01 5.82 17.32
N TYR A 921 -13.99 5.46 16.56
CA TYR A 921 -12.98 4.47 16.97
C TYR A 921 -12.35 4.74 18.36
N LYS A 922 -12.25 6.02 18.77
CA LYS A 922 -11.70 6.40 20.07
C LYS A 922 -12.71 6.38 21.21
N SER A 923 -14.01 6.33 20.96
CA SER A 923 -15.02 6.25 22.03
C SER A 923 -15.07 4.87 22.69
N ASP A 924 -14.66 3.81 21.96
CA ASP A 924 -14.59 2.44 22.48
C ASP A 924 -13.33 2.15 23.30
N GLN A 925 -12.34 3.05 23.30
CA GLN A 925 -11.17 2.91 24.15
C GLN A 925 -11.48 3.44 25.55
N VAL A 926 -11.76 2.52 26.46
CA VAL A 926 -12.03 2.71 27.91
C VAL A 926 -10.96 3.54 28.64
N HIS A 927 -9.87 3.92 27.98
CA HIS A 927 -8.70 4.59 28.57
C HIS A 927 -8.74 6.12 28.57
N VAL A 928 -9.78 6.76 28.04
CA VAL A 928 -9.87 8.23 28.03
C VAL A 928 -9.91 8.79 29.46
N ARG A 929 -10.50 8.07 30.38
CA ARG A 929 -10.59 8.49 31.79
C ARG A 929 -9.22 8.43 32.49
N ASP A 930 -8.47 7.35 32.29
CA ASP A 930 -7.13 7.18 32.87
C ASP A 930 -6.11 8.15 32.26
N LEU A 931 -6.29 8.50 30.97
CA LEU A 931 -5.43 9.47 30.29
C LEU A 931 -5.71 10.90 30.78
N LEU A 932 -6.98 11.22 31.02
CA LEU A 932 -7.39 12.51 31.57
C LEU A 932 -6.95 12.69 33.04
N GLU A 933 -6.97 11.63 33.84
CA GLU A 933 -6.47 11.66 35.22
C GLU A 933 -4.93 11.82 35.26
N ARG A 934 -4.19 11.24 34.33
CA ARG A 934 -2.72 11.43 34.20
C ARG A 934 -2.30 12.78 33.65
N LEU A 935 -3.16 13.48 32.91
CA LEU A 935 -2.88 14.82 32.37
C LEU A 935 -3.39 15.93 33.31
N ALA A 936 -4.16 15.59 34.33
CA ALA A 936 -4.63 16.52 35.36
C ALA A 936 -3.67 16.62 36.57
N HIS A 937 -2.62 15.82 36.59
CA HIS A 937 -1.49 15.87 37.50
C HIS A 937 -0.23 16.17 36.67
#